data_45143649ae3f9a95a3859ce4da88f802
#
_entry.id   45143649ae3f9a95a3859ce4da88f802
#
_cell.length_a   1.000
_cell.length_b   1.000
_cell.length_c   1.000
_cell.angle_alpha   90.00
_cell.angle_beta   90.00
_cell.angle_gamma   90.00
#
_symmetry.space_group_name_H-M   'P 1'
#
loop_
_entity.id
_entity.type
_entity.pdbx_description
1 polymer ?
#
loop_
_entity_poly.entity_id
_entity_poly.type
_entity_poly.pdbx_seq_one_letter_code
_entity_poly.pdbx_strand_id
1 'polypeptide(L)'
;MKRLICLAVAAASASVAAEDRTLEHVLVSVPIHKQEADTALPVTILSGDELRRQAATTIGETLGNRAGIANSTYGPGVGRPVIRGQQGPRAITLQNNILSADVSSLSPDHSVNVEALTAESIEVLRGPSTLLYGGGAIGGVVNVIDNRIPRQPVDGIDGAVEYRYDDASDMDAGVFMVEAGLGNFAFHLDGTTRETSDLDIPGMAIDEAALEAQEELLGHHDEHHDDEHGDEHNEHDEHGEDEVENTDGYIANTDSDTDVLTGGFSFHFGQGSFVGLSVSHLESEYGIPPGTHDHDHGHDEEHEEHGEEHDDHDEHGEEHDEHDEHDEHGDEHDEHEHGEEEEEVIRLDMEQTRYDAMLHLQNPSDSIEAVRGFLTYTDYEHAELEGVEVGTMYNRETWETRLEMVHDAFLGNNGVIGLQYRADEFEAAGEEAYVPKTDSSELGLFLLEDFHSGDWIYEAGLRVDLVERDPDAANASEEDFTSYSISGSALWQFSDTWQAGVSLSRSARAPATEELFSNVDAMDPEEYVTHAATGIIEVGDPDLDEEVSVNADLALQWHAGESWAELAFFYNTFSDYIFLLNSTEEVDETAIYFYEQEDADFYGVELESEFHLTEVGGGALALGLRGDMISGEFDSSGDVPRLPPLRLGASLSWTGDAFSTWVSVLDAADQDNPGDFETETDGYTRWDMGADYRWTFSDNSDLLVFLKWKNIGDDEIRLSTSFLRNYAPEAGESVEAGIRLRF
;
A
#
# COMPACT_ATOMS: atom_id res chain seq x y z
N MET A 1 -27.79 46.15 -17.61
CA MET A 1 -26.94 45.05 -18.11
C MET A 1 -26.99 43.78 -17.25
N LYS A 2 -27.93 43.62 -16.29
CA LYS A 2 -28.11 42.43 -15.43
C LYS A 2 -29.40 41.63 -15.74
N ARG A 3 -30.07 41.88 -16.88
CA ARG A 3 -31.29 41.16 -17.27
C ARG A 3 -31.23 40.48 -18.65
N LEU A 4 -30.02 40.43 -19.28
CA LEU A 4 -29.83 39.76 -20.58
C LEU A 4 -29.05 38.46 -20.49
N ILE A 5 -28.55 38.08 -19.31
CA ILE A 5 -27.81 36.80 -19.09
C ILE A 5 -28.76 35.66 -18.71
N CYS A 6 -29.97 35.95 -18.22
CA CYS A 6 -30.93 34.92 -17.83
C CYS A 6 -31.83 34.36 -18.94
N LEU A 7 -31.68 34.82 -20.21
CA LEU A 7 -32.52 34.34 -21.32
C LEU A 7 -31.78 33.56 -22.42
N ALA A 8 -30.47 33.34 -22.26
CA ALA A 8 -29.69 32.55 -23.21
C ALA A 8 -29.42 31.09 -22.72
N VAL A 9 -29.83 30.71 -21.51
CA VAL A 9 -29.65 29.36 -20.94
C VAL A 9 -30.89 28.47 -21.18
N ALA A 10 -31.97 28.97 -21.72
CA ALA A 10 -33.26 28.25 -21.84
C ALA A 10 -33.51 27.61 -23.21
N ALA A 11 -32.54 27.45 -24.09
CA ALA A 11 -32.77 26.96 -25.47
C ALA A 11 -31.79 25.91 -25.99
N ALA A 12 -31.14 25.15 -25.12
CA ALA A 12 -30.36 23.97 -25.51
C ALA A 12 -30.69 22.75 -24.61
N SER A 13 -31.98 22.46 -24.48
CA SER A 13 -32.41 21.13 -24.02
C SER A 13 -32.43 20.18 -25.21
N ALA A 14 -31.27 19.87 -25.79
CA ALA A 14 -31.09 18.63 -26.50
C ALA A 14 -30.89 17.56 -25.44
N SER A 15 -31.83 16.64 -25.33
CA SER A 15 -31.68 15.40 -24.55
C SER A 15 -30.46 14.66 -25.07
N VAL A 16 -29.30 14.93 -24.48
CA VAL A 16 -28.23 13.94 -24.40
C VAL A 16 -28.82 12.86 -23.47
N ALA A 17 -29.06 11.68 -23.99
CA ALA A 17 -29.29 10.51 -23.17
C ALA A 17 -28.15 10.49 -22.15
N ALA A 18 -28.47 10.60 -20.86
CA ALA A 18 -27.53 10.21 -19.83
C ALA A 18 -27.08 8.81 -20.24
N GLU A 19 -25.78 8.59 -20.42
CA GLU A 19 -25.27 7.24 -20.46
C GLU A 19 -25.72 6.60 -19.15
N ASP A 20 -26.56 5.60 -19.32
CA ASP A 20 -27.06 4.76 -18.25
C ASP A 20 -25.79 4.28 -17.51
N ARG A 21 -25.55 4.74 -16.31
CA ARG A 21 -24.57 4.13 -15.40
C ARG A 21 -25.18 2.82 -14.95
N THR A 22 -25.26 1.90 -15.87
CA THR A 22 -25.52 0.51 -15.55
C THR A 22 -24.19 -0.04 -15.02
N LEU A 23 -24.27 -0.85 -13.98
CA LEU A 23 -23.17 -1.65 -13.39
C LEU A 23 -22.63 -2.67 -14.42
N GLU A 24 -22.29 -2.21 -15.61
CA GLU A 24 -21.78 -3.00 -16.74
C GLU A 24 -20.25 -2.92 -16.85
N HIS A 25 -19.54 -2.70 -15.73
CA HIS A 25 -18.10 -2.84 -15.73
C HIS A 25 -17.75 -4.32 -15.90
N VAL A 26 -17.06 -4.64 -16.97
CA VAL A 26 -16.48 -5.96 -17.19
C VAL A 26 -15.17 -6.03 -16.44
N LEU A 27 -15.07 -6.98 -15.52
CA LEU A 27 -13.86 -7.20 -14.73
C LEU A 27 -12.72 -7.66 -15.64
N VAL A 28 -11.61 -6.94 -15.63
CA VAL A 28 -10.38 -7.31 -16.34
C VAL A 28 -9.64 -8.40 -15.60
N SER A 29 -9.70 -8.38 -14.27
CA SER A 29 -9.10 -9.38 -13.39
C SER A 29 -9.73 -10.77 -13.55
N VAL A 30 -11.00 -10.87 -13.96
CA VAL A 30 -11.65 -12.17 -14.15
C VAL A 30 -11.78 -12.47 -15.64
N PRO A 31 -11.04 -13.46 -16.18
CA PRO A 31 -10.95 -13.71 -17.63
C PRO A 31 -12.25 -14.08 -18.35
N ILE A 32 -13.28 -14.55 -17.63
CA ILE A 32 -14.53 -15.07 -18.16
C ILE A 32 -15.60 -13.99 -18.42
N HIS A 33 -15.22 -12.76 -18.77
CA HIS A 33 -16.11 -11.64 -19.09
C HIS A 33 -17.26 -11.45 -18.07
N LYS A 34 -16.93 -11.52 -16.76
CA LYS A 34 -17.90 -11.22 -15.71
C LYS A 34 -18.19 -9.73 -15.65
N GLN A 35 -19.47 -9.41 -15.54
CA GLN A 35 -19.92 -8.11 -15.09
C GLN A 35 -19.88 -8.05 -13.55
N GLU A 36 -19.72 -6.87 -12.99
CA GLU A 36 -19.80 -6.65 -11.54
C GLU A 36 -21.07 -7.27 -10.93
N ALA A 37 -22.20 -7.12 -11.61
CA ALA A 37 -23.50 -7.68 -11.20
C ALA A 37 -23.58 -9.21 -11.17
N ASP A 38 -22.64 -9.91 -11.80
CA ASP A 38 -22.62 -11.39 -11.91
C ASP A 38 -21.69 -12.04 -10.87
N THR A 39 -21.13 -11.26 -9.95
CA THR A 39 -20.27 -11.77 -8.88
C THR A 39 -21.07 -12.10 -7.63
N ALA A 40 -20.76 -13.22 -6.98
CA ALA A 40 -21.42 -13.63 -5.74
C ALA A 40 -21.03 -12.77 -4.55
N LEU A 41 -19.89 -12.10 -4.62
CA LEU A 41 -19.39 -11.16 -3.59
C LEU A 41 -19.18 -9.78 -4.21
N PRO A 42 -19.30 -8.71 -3.40
CA PRO A 42 -18.96 -7.37 -3.83
C PRO A 42 -17.53 -7.27 -4.36
N VAL A 43 -17.38 -6.61 -5.48
CA VAL A 43 -16.09 -6.23 -6.07
C VAL A 43 -16.01 -4.72 -6.04
N THR A 44 -14.92 -4.17 -5.52
CA THR A 44 -14.71 -2.72 -5.56
C THR A 44 -14.05 -2.35 -6.89
N ILE A 45 -14.69 -1.45 -7.65
CA ILE A 45 -14.14 -0.94 -8.90
C ILE A 45 -14.08 0.58 -8.83
N LEU A 46 -12.87 1.12 -8.99
CA LEU A 46 -12.64 2.54 -9.19
C LEU A 46 -12.25 2.78 -10.64
N SER A 47 -12.98 3.62 -11.35
CA SER A 47 -12.70 3.94 -12.76
C SER A 47 -13.14 5.35 -13.14
N GLY A 48 -12.67 5.82 -14.29
CA GLY A 48 -13.10 7.09 -14.89
C GLY A 48 -12.93 8.31 -13.98
N ASP A 49 -13.97 9.13 -13.89
CA ASP A 49 -13.93 10.38 -13.09
C ASP A 49 -13.91 10.10 -11.57
N GLU A 50 -14.45 8.96 -11.13
CA GLU A 50 -14.40 8.57 -9.72
C GLU A 50 -12.98 8.25 -9.29
N LEU A 51 -12.27 7.39 -10.04
CA LEU A 51 -10.86 7.11 -9.78
C LEU A 51 -10.03 8.39 -9.75
N ARG A 52 -10.24 9.30 -10.73
CA ARG A 52 -9.50 10.57 -10.77
C ARG A 52 -9.74 11.46 -9.56
N ARG A 53 -10.96 11.46 -9.03
CA ARG A 53 -11.29 12.22 -7.82
C ARG A 53 -10.68 11.59 -6.57
N GLN A 54 -10.51 10.27 -6.53
CA GLN A 54 -10.00 9.54 -5.36
C GLN A 54 -8.51 9.24 -5.44
N ALA A 55 -7.94 9.25 -6.64
CA ALA A 55 -6.51 8.99 -6.82
C ALA A 55 -5.67 9.93 -5.94
N ALA A 56 -4.86 9.34 -5.10
CA ALA A 56 -3.97 9.95 -4.12
C ALA A 56 -2.52 9.53 -4.40
N THR A 57 -1.61 9.91 -3.54
CA THR A 57 -0.17 9.62 -3.66
C THR A 57 0.10 8.11 -3.65
N THR A 58 -0.60 7.37 -2.80
CA THR A 58 -0.43 5.92 -2.65
C THR A 58 -1.70 5.16 -3.03
N ILE A 59 -1.53 3.85 -3.34
CA ILE A 59 -2.66 2.98 -3.66
C ILE A 59 -3.52 2.69 -2.41
N GLY A 60 -2.89 2.62 -1.23
CA GLY A 60 -3.61 2.43 0.04
C GLY A 60 -4.51 3.62 0.37
N GLU A 61 -4.02 4.86 0.24
CA GLU A 61 -4.82 6.07 0.42
C GLU A 61 -5.95 6.16 -0.62
N THR A 62 -5.66 5.84 -1.88
CA THR A 62 -6.65 5.84 -2.96
C THR A 62 -7.85 4.93 -2.64
N LEU A 63 -7.61 3.78 -2.01
CA LEU A 63 -8.61 2.77 -1.71
C LEU A 63 -9.15 2.82 -0.27
N GLY A 64 -8.42 3.42 0.67
CA GLY A 64 -8.67 3.36 2.12
C GLY A 64 -10.05 3.86 2.58
N ASN A 65 -10.73 4.61 1.73
CA ASN A 65 -12.08 5.08 1.97
C ASN A 65 -13.20 4.13 1.49
N ARG A 66 -12.90 2.90 1.06
CA ARG A 66 -13.89 1.90 0.65
C ARG A 66 -14.25 0.94 1.78
N ALA A 67 -15.46 0.41 1.77
CA ALA A 67 -15.87 -0.56 2.78
C ALA A 67 -15.00 -1.83 2.72
N GLY A 68 -14.50 -2.26 3.89
CA GLY A 68 -13.63 -3.42 4.01
C GLY A 68 -12.19 -3.22 3.50
N ILE A 69 -11.80 -1.97 3.17
CA ILE A 69 -10.44 -1.63 2.77
C ILE A 69 -9.96 -0.47 3.65
N ALA A 70 -8.83 -0.65 4.31
CA ALA A 70 -8.14 0.39 5.06
C ALA A 70 -6.78 0.70 4.42
N ASN A 71 -6.12 1.73 4.90
CA ASN A 71 -4.78 2.10 4.53
C ASN A 71 -3.82 1.74 5.68
N SER A 72 -2.71 1.08 5.37
CA SER A 72 -1.59 0.89 6.29
C SER A 72 -0.49 1.83 5.84
N THR A 73 -0.13 2.78 6.69
CA THR A 73 0.86 3.81 6.36
C THR A 73 2.18 3.60 7.11
N TYR A 74 3.24 4.05 6.48
CA TYR A 74 4.55 4.24 7.07
C TYR A 74 5.06 5.63 6.66
N GLY A 75 4.40 6.67 7.20
CA GLY A 75 4.52 8.03 6.67
C GLY A 75 3.77 8.25 5.34
N PRO A 76 3.76 9.46 4.79
CA PRO A 76 2.98 9.82 3.60
C PRO A 76 3.51 9.21 2.29
N GLY A 77 4.79 8.81 2.24
CA GLY A 77 5.39 8.12 1.09
C GLY A 77 4.92 6.68 0.92
N VAL A 78 4.41 6.05 1.98
CA VAL A 78 4.01 4.65 1.99
C VAL A 78 2.55 4.49 2.40
N GLY A 79 1.76 3.86 1.53
CA GLY A 79 0.37 3.51 1.82
C GLY A 79 -0.02 2.22 1.12
N ARG A 80 -0.31 1.18 1.92
CA ARG A 80 -0.64 -0.15 1.43
C ARG A 80 -2.09 -0.50 1.74
N PRO A 81 -2.82 -1.16 0.80
CA PRO A 81 -4.19 -1.56 1.05
C PRO A 81 -4.25 -2.71 2.07
N VAL A 82 -5.11 -2.54 3.08
CA VAL A 82 -5.49 -3.58 4.05
C VAL A 82 -6.89 -4.07 3.69
N ILE A 83 -7.02 -5.31 3.27
CA ILE A 83 -8.29 -5.89 2.82
C ILE A 83 -8.84 -6.81 3.90
N ARG A 84 -9.96 -6.44 4.55
CA ARG A 84 -10.57 -7.23 5.65
C ARG A 84 -9.58 -7.57 6.77
N GLY A 85 -8.70 -6.63 7.10
CA GLY A 85 -7.64 -6.82 8.09
C GLY A 85 -6.41 -7.58 7.60
N GLN A 86 -6.37 -8.02 6.34
CA GLN A 86 -5.22 -8.71 5.76
C GLN A 86 -4.32 -7.75 4.98
N GLN A 87 -3.01 -7.81 5.20
CA GLN A 87 -2.00 -6.97 4.58
C GLN A 87 -0.71 -7.75 4.27
N GLY A 88 0.29 -7.07 3.71
CA GLY A 88 1.59 -7.66 3.36
C GLY A 88 1.45 -8.86 2.41
N PRO A 89 2.07 -10.00 2.71
CA PRO A 89 2.05 -11.18 1.82
C PRO A 89 0.66 -11.78 1.57
N ARG A 90 -0.40 -11.32 2.30
CA ARG A 90 -1.79 -11.81 2.17
C ARG A 90 -2.67 -10.97 1.26
N ALA A 91 -2.27 -9.72 0.94
CA ALA A 91 -3.04 -8.78 0.11
C ALA A 91 -2.16 -8.27 -1.04
N ILE A 92 -2.17 -8.98 -2.16
CA ILE A 92 -1.26 -8.70 -3.28
C ILE A 92 -1.74 -7.56 -4.16
N THR A 93 -0.80 -6.76 -4.64
CA THR A 93 -1.03 -5.75 -5.67
C THR A 93 -0.50 -6.21 -7.03
N LEU A 94 -1.38 -6.11 -8.02
CA LEU A 94 -1.10 -6.47 -9.40
C LEU A 94 -1.14 -5.23 -10.30
N GLN A 95 -0.39 -5.29 -11.38
CA GLN A 95 -0.50 -4.35 -12.49
C GLN A 95 -0.80 -5.14 -13.76
N ASN A 96 -2.00 -4.91 -14.33
CA ASN A 96 -2.48 -5.63 -15.52
C ASN A 96 -2.48 -7.18 -15.37
N ASN A 97 -2.92 -7.70 -14.20
CA ASN A 97 -3.01 -9.12 -13.85
C ASN A 97 -1.67 -9.83 -13.56
N ILE A 98 -0.58 -9.09 -13.42
CA ILE A 98 0.76 -9.58 -13.09
C ILE A 98 1.23 -8.87 -11.83
N LEU A 99 1.99 -9.52 -10.96
CA LEU A 99 2.50 -8.96 -9.72
C LEU A 99 3.26 -7.63 -9.97
N SER A 100 3.14 -6.65 -9.08
CA SER A 100 3.93 -5.41 -9.10
C SER A 100 5.43 -5.69 -9.03
N ALA A 101 5.79 -6.75 -8.31
CA ALA A 101 7.16 -7.26 -8.16
C ALA A 101 8.13 -6.25 -7.53
N ASP A 102 7.60 -5.49 -6.57
CA ASP A 102 8.34 -4.67 -5.61
C ASP A 102 8.61 -5.45 -4.32
N VAL A 103 9.25 -4.85 -3.33
CA VAL A 103 9.51 -5.45 -2.02
C VAL A 103 8.52 -5.00 -0.93
N SER A 104 7.40 -4.38 -1.31
CA SER A 104 6.39 -3.88 -0.37
C SER A 104 5.72 -4.95 0.51
N SER A 105 5.89 -6.23 0.18
CA SER A 105 5.43 -7.33 1.02
C SER A 105 6.41 -7.71 2.12
N LEU A 106 7.69 -7.35 1.99
CA LEU A 106 8.75 -7.65 2.94
C LEU A 106 8.58 -6.86 4.23
N SER A 107 8.55 -5.52 4.12
CA SER A 107 8.52 -4.63 5.26
C SER A 107 7.41 -3.57 5.15
N PRO A 108 6.96 -2.99 6.28
CA PRO A 108 5.92 -1.97 6.29
C PRO A 108 6.31 -0.63 5.68
N ASP A 109 7.57 -0.27 5.66
CA ASP A 109 8.14 0.98 5.17
C ASP A 109 8.33 1.03 3.65
N HIS A 110 8.23 -0.11 2.98
CA HIS A 110 8.38 -0.18 1.53
C HIS A 110 7.08 0.14 0.79
N SER A 111 7.15 1.08 -0.17
CA SER A 111 6.00 1.50 -0.97
C SER A 111 5.61 0.46 -2.04
N VAL A 112 4.34 0.51 -2.47
CA VAL A 112 3.85 -0.29 -3.60
C VAL A 112 4.04 0.49 -4.90
N ASN A 113 4.79 -0.06 -5.86
CA ASN A 113 5.21 0.59 -7.10
C ASN A 113 4.14 0.58 -8.19
N VAL A 114 2.99 1.19 -7.93
CA VAL A 114 1.91 1.35 -8.91
C VAL A 114 1.36 2.77 -8.89
N GLU A 115 1.19 3.39 -10.06
CA GLU A 115 0.73 4.77 -10.18
C GLU A 115 -0.79 4.83 -10.45
N ALA A 116 -1.55 5.40 -9.51
CA ALA A 116 -3.00 5.53 -9.61
C ALA A 116 -3.43 6.61 -10.61
N LEU A 117 -2.62 7.64 -10.84
CA LEU A 117 -2.97 8.78 -11.71
C LEU A 117 -3.00 8.43 -13.20
N THR A 118 -2.26 7.40 -13.63
CA THR A 118 -2.27 6.88 -15.01
C THR A 118 -3.18 5.68 -15.19
N ALA A 119 -3.77 5.13 -14.11
CA ALA A 119 -4.66 3.99 -14.17
C ALA A 119 -5.98 4.30 -14.89
N GLU A 120 -6.49 3.34 -15.67
CA GLU A 120 -7.85 3.35 -16.24
C GLU A 120 -8.89 2.89 -15.21
N SER A 121 -8.53 1.85 -14.45
CA SER A 121 -9.36 1.33 -13.35
C SER A 121 -8.50 0.63 -12.31
N ILE A 122 -9.04 0.54 -11.09
CA ILE A 122 -8.50 -0.27 -10.00
C ILE A 122 -9.61 -1.22 -9.57
N GLU A 123 -9.33 -2.52 -9.59
CA GLU A 123 -10.25 -3.58 -9.19
C GLU A 123 -9.75 -4.25 -7.91
N VAL A 124 -10.61 -4.33 -6.88
CA VAL A 124 -10.30 -5.07 -5.65
C VAL A 124 -11.18 -6.30 -5.57
N LEU A 125 -10.54 -7.46 -5.69
CA LEU A 125 -11.20 -8.77 -5.63
C LEU A 125 -11.15 -9.35 -4.23
N ARG A 126 -12.24 -9.97 -3.83
CA ARG A 126 -12.39 -10.72 -2.59
C ARG A 126 -13.02 -12.08 -2.91
N GLY A 127 -12.77 -13.08 -2.06
CA GLY A 127 -13.40 -14.40 -2.17
C GLY A 127 -12.93 -15.25 -3.36
N PRO A 128 -13.81 -16.04 -4.02
CA PRO A 128 -13.41 -17.15 -4.93
C PRO A 128 -12.50 -16.78 -6.08
N SER A 129 -12.68 -15.60 -6.66
CA SER A 129 -11.92 -15.17 -7.84
C SER A 129 -10.45 -14.85 -7.52
N THR A 130 -10.09 -14.63 -6.26
CA THR A 130 -8.69 -14.39 -5.84
C THR A 130 -7.81 -15.61 -6.08
N LEU A 131 -8.40 -16.81 -6.08
CA LEU A 131 -7.74 -18.08 -6.40
C LEU A 131 -6.97 -18.02 -7.74
N LEU A 132 -7.40 -17.21 -8.71
CA LEU A 132 -6.70 -17.04 -9.99
C LEU A 132 -5.25 -16.53 -9.81
N TYR A 133 -4.93 -15.89 -8.69
CA TYR A 133 -3.68 -15.14 -8.48
C TYR A 133 -2.69 -15.76 -7.48
N GLY A 134 -3.05 -16.89 -6.86
CA GLY A 134 -2.15 -17.66 -6.00
C GLY A 134 -2.34 -17.47 -4.51
N GLY A 135 -1.44 -18.06 -3.74
CA GLY A 135 -1.50 -18.07 -2.27
C GLY A 135 -1.43 -16.70 -1.64
N GLY A 136 -0.64 -15.78 -2.20
CA GLY A 136 -0.57 -14.40 -1.74
C GLY A 136 -1.88 -13.60 -1.86
N ALA A 137 -2.90 -14.14 -2.56
CA ALA A 137 -4.23 -13.57 -2.66
C ALA A 137 -5.22 -14.09 -1.60
N ILE A 138 -4.75 -14.67 -0.51
CA ILE A 138 -5.56 -15.27 0.56
C ILE A 138 -6.48 -14.25 1.26
N GLY A 139 -6.03 -13.01 1.42
CA GLY A 139 -6.79 -11.87 1.95
C GLY A 139 -7.53 -11.09 0.87
N GLY A 140 -6.94 -10.95 -0.31
CA GLY A 140 -7.50 -10.21 -1.43
C GLY A 140 -6.49 -9.83 -2.51
N VAL A 141 -7.00 -9.20 -3.57
CA VAL A 141 -6.20 -8.74 -4.71
C VAL A 141 -6.58 -7.31 -5.06
N VAL A 142 -5.60 -6.45 -5.20
CA VAL A 142 -5.74 -5.13 -5.84
C VAL A 142 -5.11 -5.22 -7.23
N ASN A 143 -5.87 -4.96 -8.28
CA ASN A 143 -5.35 -4.95 -9.65
C ASN A 143 -5.48 -3.56 -10.26
N VAL A 144 -4.36 -2.91 -10.47
CA VAL A 144 -4.27 -1.61 -11.13
C VAL A 144 -4.17 -1.86 -12.65
N ILE A 145 -5.14 -1.35 -13.37
CA ILE A 145 -5.25 -1.56 -14.81
C ILE A 145 -4.95 -0.24 -15.52
N ASP A 146 -3.94 -0.25 -16.34
CA ASP A 146 -3.59 0.82 -17.25
C ASP A 146 -3.65 0.34 -18.71
N ASN A 147 -3.42 1.23 -19.66
CA ASN A 147 -3.44 0.92 -21.08
C ASN A 147 -2.04 0.98 -21.74
N ARG A 148 -0.98 0.69 -20.96
CA ARG A 148 0.41 0.69 -21.46
C ARG A 148 0.59 -0.15 -22.73
N ILE A 149 -0.19 -1.22 -22.88
CA ILE A 149 -0.32 -2.00 -24.12
C ILE A 149 -1.76 -1.81 -24.61
N PRO A 150 -2.03 -0.95 -25.63
CA PRO A 150 -3.38 -0.69 -26.08
C PRO A 150 -4.11 -1.96 -26.51
N ARG A 151 -5.24 -2.24 -25.85
CA ARG A 151 -6.03 -3.46 -26.06
C ARG A 151 -7.00 -3.36 -27.23
N GLN A 152 -7.21 -2.14 -27.74
CA GLN A 152 -8.07 -1.84 -28.88
C GLN A 152 -7.35 -0.99 -29.92
N PRO A 153 -7.75 -1.06 -31.21
CA PRO A 153 -7.24 -0.13 -32.22
C PRO A 153 -7.58 1.33 -31.85
N VAL A 154 -6.61 2.20 -31.98
CA VAL A 154 -6.78 3.64 -31.76
C VAL A 154 -6.99 4.34 -33.11
N ASP A 155 -7.96 5.24 -33.21
CA ASP A 155 -8.22 6.05 -34.41
C ASP A 155 -7.71 7.47 -34.18
N GLY A 156 -6.58 7.82 -34.84
CA GLY A 156 -6.02 9.18 -34.74
C GLY A 156 -5.07 9.32 -33.56
N ILE A 157 -5.20 10.40 -32.83
CA ILE A 157 -4.44 10.73 -31.61
C ILE A 157 -5.43 11.19 -30.56
N ASP A 158 -5.42 10.56 -29.41
CA ASP A 158 -6.11 10.95 -28.20
C ASP A 158 -5.07 11.18 -27.08
N GLY A 159 -5.37 12.08 -26.14
CA GLY A 159 -4.44 12.31 -25.05
C GLY A 159 -5.02 13.17 -23.94
N ALA A 160 -4.30 13.22 -22.84
CA ALA A 160 -4.61 14.11 -21.72
C ALA A 160 -3.33 14.64 -21.10
N VAL A 161 -3.41 15.85 -20.58
CA VAL A 161 -2.42 16.43 -19.66
C VAL A 161 -3.14 16.93 -18.43
N GLU A 162 -2.54 16.70 -17.27
CA GLU A 162 -3.11 17.07 -15.97
C GLU A 162 -2.03 17.69 -15.10
N TYR A 163 -2.42 18.67 -14.30
CA TYR A 163 -1.59 19.24 -13.25
C TYR A 163 -2.41 19.28 -11.96
N ARG A 164 -1.79 18.90 -10.84
CA ARG A 164 -2.38 18.94 -9.50
C ARG A 164 -1.45 19.69 -8.55
N TYR A 165 -2.05 20.34 -7.59
CA TYR A 165 -1.40 20.94 -6.43
C TYR A 165 -2.20 20.59 -5.17
N ASP A 166 -1.52 20.23 -4.09
CA ASP A 166 -2.10 19.97 -2.77
C ASP A 166 -1.29 20.73 -1.73
N ASP A 167 -1.94 21.53 -0.89
CA ASP A 167 -1.27 22.34 0.11
C ASP A 167 -0.94 21.59 1.42
N ALA A 168 -1.34 20.32 1.57
CA ALA A 168 -0.93 19.50 2.70
C ALA A 168 0.58 19.18 2.73
N SER A 169 1.20 19.10 1.57
CA SER A 169 2.62 18.80 1.41
C SER A 169 3.26 19.65 0.31
N ASP A 170 2.67 20.81 -0.03
CA ASP A 170 3.08 21.63 -1.18
C ASP A 170 3.27 20.78 -2.46
N MET A 171 2.46 19.72 -2.63
CA MET A 171 2.59 18.79 -3.74
C MET A 171 2.36 19.47 -5.09
N ASP A 172 3.33 19.30 -5.99
CA ASP A 172 3.21 19.61 -7.41
C ASP A 172 3.24 18.30 -8.24
N ALA A 173 2.16 17.97 -8.97
CA ALA A 173 2.10 16.77 -9.79
C ALA A 173 1.69 17.07 -11.23
N GLY A 174 2.46 16.57 -12.19
CA GLY A 174 2.20 16.64 -13.61
C GLY A 174 1.98 15.25 -14.22
N VAL A 175 0.89 15.06 -14.97
CA VAL A 175 0.58 13.79 -15.65
C VAL A 175 0.31 14.05 -17.11
N PHE A 176 0.85 13.21 -17.98
CA PHE A 176 0.46 13.20 -19.38
C PHE A 176 0.18 11.78 -19.86
N MET A 177 -0.70 11.65 -20.85
CA MET A 177 -1.03 10.40 -21.49
C MET A 177 -1.36 10.67 -22.95
N VAL A 178 -0.80 9.89 -23.88
CA VAL A 178 -1.03 10.03 -25.33
C VAL A 178 -1.17 8.65 -25.95
N GLU A 179 -2.22 8.45 -26.73
CA GLU A 179 -2.42 7.29 -27.58
C GLU A 179 -2.49 7.68 -29.04
N ALA A 180 -1.95 6.85 -29.92
CA ALA A 180 -1.96 7.10 -31.35
C ALA A 180 -2.12 5.83 -32.15
N GLY A 181 -2.98 5.88 -33.20
CA GLY A 181 -3.21 4.76 -34.11
C GLY A 181 -2.60 4.95 -35.49
N LEU A 182 -1.97 3.89 -36.01
CA LEU A 182 -1.46 3.85 -37.39
C LEU A 182 -1.79 2.51 -38.04
N GLY A 183 -2.91 2.46 -38.72
CA GLY A 183 -3.39 1.22 -39.35
C GLY A 183 -3.73 0.16 -38.31
N ASN A 184 -2.96 -0.92 -38.24
CA ASN A 184 -3.13 -1.98 -37.27
C ASN A 184 -2.26 -1.80 -35.99
N PHE A 185 -1.49 -0.73 -35.91
CA PHE A 185 -0.68 -0.42 -34.76
C PHE A 185 -1.38 0.62 -33.89
N ALA A 186 -1.35 0.40 -32.59
CA ALA A 186 -1.67 1.38 -31.57
C ALA A 186 -0.44 1.61 -30.68
N PHE A 187 -0.22 2.84 -30.26
CA PHE A 187 0.91 3.29 -29.44
C PHE A 187 0.36 3.98 -28.20
N HIS A 188 1.04 3.80 -27.10
CA HIS A 188 0.76 4.45 -25.83
C HIS A 188 2.05 5.08 -25.28
N LEU A 189 1.91 6.25 -24.66
CA LEU A 189 2.96 6.92 -23.91
C LEU A 189 2.31 7.70 -22.78
N ASP A 190 2.72 7.43 -21.56
CA ASP A 190 2.30 8.17 -20.37
C ASP A 190 3.50 8.50 -19.48
N GLY A 191 3.28 9.43 -18.54
CA GLY A 191 4.24 9.73 -17.51
C GLY A 191 3.63 10.61 -16.44
N THR A 192 4.21 10.48 -15.25
CA THR A 192 3.89 11.24 -14.04
C THR A 192 5.17 11.80 -13.47
N THR A 193 5.16 13.04 -13.01
CA THR A 193 6.18 13.63 -12.15
C THR A 193 5.45 14.19 -10.94
N ARG A 194 5.95 13.95 -9.73
CA ARG A 194 5.36 14.42 -8.48
C ARG A 194 6.47 14.74 -7.49
N GLU A 195 6.41 15.94 -6.93
CA GLU A 195 7.30 16.45 -5.89
C GLU A 195 6.47 16.89 -4.70
N THR A 196 6.86 16.56 -3.49
CA THR A 196 6.21 16.97 -2.23
C THR A 196 7.25 17.51 -1.26
N SER A 197 6.82 18.40 -0.36
CA SER A 197 7.52 18.79 0.86
C SER A 197 7.02 17.96 2.04
N ASP A 198 7.54 18.24 3.23
CA ASP A 198 7.06 17.65 4.48
C ASP A 198 5.55 17.82 4.66
N LEU A 199 4.90 16.85 5.30
CA LEU A 199 3.46 16.79 5.47
C LEU A 199 2.99 17.71 6.59
N ASP A 200 2.10 18.66 6.30
CA ASP A 200 1.40 19.49 7.29
C ASP A 200 0.36 18.66 8.07
N ILE A 201 0.41 18.74 9.41
CA ILE A 201 -0.45 18.02 10.34
C ILE A 201 -1.08 18.96 11.39
N PRO A 202 -2.19 18.56 12.05
CA PRO A 202 -2.74 19.31 13.17
C PRO A 202 -2.02 18.93 14.50
N GLY A 203 -1.09 19.77 14.97
CA GLY A 203 -0.42 19.55 16.26
C GLY A 203 0.92 18.83 16.17
N MET A 204 1.24 18.03 17.19
CA MET A 204 2.53 17.34 17.31
C MET A 204 2.59 16.08 16.47
N ALA A 205 3.74 15.80 15.86
CA ALA A 205 3.97 14.58 15.09
C ALA A 205 3.92 13.34 16.01
N ILE A 206 4.69 13.35 17.09
CA ILE A 206 4.80 12.26 18.05
C ILE A 206 3.76 12.42 19.16
N ASP A 207 3.01 11.36 19.45
CA ASP A 207 2.15 11.24 20.62
C ASP A 207 2.96 10.66 21.80
N GLU A 208 3.64 11.55 22.53
CA GLU A 208 4.50 11.16 23.67
C GLU A 208 3.75 10.36 24.74
N ALA A 209 2.46 10.66 24.97
CA ALA A 209 1.67 9.92 25.95
C ALA A 209 1.35 8.49 25.50
N ALA A 210 1.14 8.28 24.20
CA ALA A 210 0.95 6.96 23.65
C ALA A 210 2.26 6.16 23.63
N LEU A 211 3.41 6.80 23.39
CA LEU A 211 4.72 6.15 23.49
C LEU A 211 5.04 5.73 24.92
N GLU A 212 4.87 6.61 25.91
CA GLU A 212 5.04 6.28 27.33
C GLU A 212 4.17 5.07 27.72
N ALA A 213 2.92 5.03 27.23
CA ALA A 213 2.03 3.89 27.47
C ALA A 213 2.50 2.60 26.76
N GLN A 214 3.11 2.69 25.59
CA GLN A 214 3.68 1.56 24.88
C GLN A 214 4.92 1.00 25.59
N GLU A 215 5.80 1.84 26.06
CA GLU A 215 6.96 1.46 26.86
C GLU A 215 6.56 0.76 28.17
N GLU A 216 5.48 1.24 28.85
CA GLU A 216 4.92 0.54 30.00
C GLU A 216 4.43 -0.88 29.65
N LEU A 217 3.84 -1.07 28.46
CA LEU A 217 3.39 -2.40 27.99
C LEU A 217 4.56 -3.32 27.66
N LEU A 218 5.65 -2.79 27.11
CA LEU A 218 6.88 -3.53 26.83
C LEU A 218 7.67 -3.87 28.10
N GLY A 219 7.38 -3.23 29.23
CA GLY A 219 7.99 -3.50 30.53
C GLY A 219 9.27 -2.73 30.81
N HIS A 220 9.57 -1.71 30.01
CA HIS A 220 10.62 -0.74 30.29
C HIS A 220 10.17 0.12 31.46
N HIS A 221 10.49 -0.29 32.69
CA HIS A 221 10.36 0.56 33.85
C HIS A 221 11.71 1.22 34.08
N ASP A 222 11.80 2.50 33.81
CA ASP A 222 12.85 3.33 34.39
C ASP A 222 12.82 3.11 35.91
N GLU A 223 13.72 2.29 36.45
CA GLU A 223 13.98 2.24 37.87
C GLU A 223 14.58 3.60 38.29
N HIS A 224 13.70 4.60 38.50
CA HIS A 224 14.10 5.78 39.24
C HIS A 224 14.60 5.32 40.61
N HIS A 225 15.89 5.13 40.71
CA HIS A 225 16.56 4.96 41.98
C HIS A 225 16.34 6.23 42.81
N ASP A 226 15.27 6.21 43.62
CA ASP A 226 15.12 7.12 44.76
C ASP A 226 16.25 6.86 45.77
N ASP A 227 17.46 7.19 45.41
CA ASP A 227 18.57 7.29 46.38
C ASP A 227 18.50 8.62 47.10
N GLU A 228 17.82 8.59 48.29
CA GLU A 228 17.99 9.64 49.31
C GLU A 228 19.47 9.77 49.72
N HIS A 229 20.27 10.54 49.03
CA HIS A 229 21.54 11.05 49.55
C HIS A 229 21.74 12.53 49.17
N GLY A 230 21.91 13.28 50.28
CA GLY A 230 22.00 14.73 50.35
C GLY A 230 23.15 15.35 49.59
N ASP A 231 22.85 16.61 49.20
CA ASP A 231 23.69 17.78 49.04
C ASP A 231 25.18 17.58 48.77
N GLU A 232 25.59 17.64 47.52
CA GLU A 232 26.74 18.44 47.09
C GLU A 232 26.57 18.76 45.57
N HIS A 233 26.47 20.05 45.26
CA HIS A 233 26.44 20.59 43.91
C HIS A 233 27.69 20.18 43.14
N ASN A 234 27.57 19.27 42.20
CA ASN A 234 28.41 19.19 41.01
C ASN A 234 27.49 19.47 39.81
N GLU A 235 27.86 20.55 39.10
CA GLU A 235 27.36 20.74 37.73
C GLU A 235 27.83 19.53 36.94
N HIS A 236 27.01 18.51 36.81
CA HIS A 236 27.14 17.50 35.77
C HIS A 236 26.59 18.14 34.49
N ASP A 237 27.44 18.19 33.52
CA ASP A 237 27.04 18.40 32.15
C ASP A 237 25.95 17.36 31.89
N GLU A 238 24.73 17.81 31.60
CA GLU A 238 23.67 17.01 31.02
C GLU A 238 24.24 16.58 29.68
N HIS A 239 24.67 15.31 29.58
CA HIS A 239 24.76 14.63 28.30
C HIS A 239 23.33 14.60 27.79
N GLY A 240 23.00 15.45 26.82
CA GLY A 240 21.74 15.35 26.14
C GLY A 240 21.66 13.97 25.53
N GLU A 241 20.72 13.15 25.98
CA GLU A 241 20.15 12.10 25.16
C GLU A 241 19.67 12.84 23.91
N ASP A 242 20.06 12.40 22.73
CA ASP A 242 19.61 12.96 21.45
C ASP A 242 18.13 12.59 21.28
N GLU A 243 17.24 13.31 22.00
CA GLU A 243 15.80 13.15 21.88
C GLU A 243 15.40 13.59 20.46
N VAL A 244 14.77 12.67 19.71
CA VAL A 244 14.17 12.97 18.41
C VAL A 244 13.28 14.21 18.51
N GLU A 245 13.50 15.21 17.66
CA GLU A 245 12.74 16.46 17.71
C GLU A 245 11.27 16.20 17.33
N ASN A 246 10.36 16.30 18.32
CA ASN A 246 8.92 16.22 18.09
C ASN A 246 8.40 17.52 17.45
N THR A 247 8.16 17.51 16.16
CA THR A 247 7.75 18.69 15.38
C THR A 247 6.28 19.06 15.58
N ASP A 248 5.96 20.37 15.62
CA ASP A 248 4.60 20.92 15.75
C ASP A 248 4.13 21.46 14.40
N GLY A 249 3.03 20.92 13.88
CA GLY A 249 2.38 21.34 12.65
C GLY A 249 2.87 20.66 11.37
N TYR A 250 3.91 19.87 11.43
CA TYR A 250 4.41 19.08 10.29
C TYR A 250 5.14 17.82 10.75
N ILE A 251 5.35 16.88 9.87
CA ILE A 251 6.19 15.69 10.10
C ILE A 251 7.46 15.88 9.30
N ALA A 252 8.61 15.91 9.99
CA ALA A 252 9.91 16.04 9.34
C ALA A 252 10.25 14.82 8.48
N ASN A 253 11.17 15.01 7.49
CA ASN A 253 11.67 13.97 6.61
C ASN A 253 10.55 13.19 5.89
N THR A 254 9.50 13.86 5.41
CA THR A 254 8.38 13.24 4.68
C THR A 254 8.21 13.77 3.26
N ASP A 255 9.15 14.56 2.79
CA ASP A 255 9.21 14.99 1.40
C ASP A 255 9.47 13.80 0.45
N SER A 256 9.02 13.91 -0.79
CA SER A 256 9.22 12.88 -1.80
C SER A 256 9.34 13.44 -3.21
N ASP A 257 10.06 12.72 -4.07
CA ASP A 257 10.11 12.94 -5.51
C ASP A 257 9.80 11.62 -6.24
N THR A 258 8.94 11.66 -7.26
CA THR A 258 8.55 10.46 -8.03
C THR A 258 8.41 10.79 -9.50
N ASP A 259 9.16 10.08 -10.35
CA ASP A 259 9.06 10.14 -11.80
C ASP A 259 8.71 8.77 -12.39
N VAL A 260 7.68 8.73 -13.24
CA VAL A 260 7.27 7.52 -13.97
C VAL A 260 7.18 7.82 -15.45
N LEU A 261 7.74 6.97 -16.28
CA LEU A 261 7.62 7.03 -17.73
C LEU A 261 7.30 5.67 -18.32
N THR A 262 6.18 5.55 -19.04
CA THR A 262 5.75 4.31 -19.67
C THR A 262 5.54 4.51 -21.17
N GLY A 263 6.04 3.57 -21.96
CA GLY A 263 5.80 3.53 -23.41
C GLY A 263 5.48 2.12 -23.89
N GLY A 264 4.49 2.01 -24.78
CA GLY A 264 4.16 0.72 -25.35
C GLY A 264 3.45 0.79 -26.69
N PHE A 265 3.27 -0.37 -27.27
CA PHE A 265 2.54 -0.50 -28.53
C PHE A 265 1.88 -1.87 -28.65
N SER A 266 0.86 -1.92 -29.50
CA SER A 266 0.23 -3.19 -29.90
C SER A 266 0.04 -3.28 -31.41
N PHE A 267 0.03 -4.50 -31.93
CA PHE A 267 -0.33 -4.82 -33.30
C PHE A 267 -1.61 -5.67 -33.31
N HIS A 268 -2.65 -5.12 -33.90
CA HIS A 268 -3.97 -5.72 -33.99
C HIS A 268 -4.14 -6.51 -35.26
N PHE A 269 -4.72 -7.70 -35.18
CA PHE A 269 -4.98 -8.58 -36.31
C PHE A 269 -6.25 -9.39 -36.10
N GLY A 270 -6.84 -9.84 -37.19
CA GLY A 270 -8.10 -10.60 -37.13
C GLY A 270 -9.26 -9.75 -36.58
N GLN A 271 -10.07 -10.32 -35.71
CA GLN A 271 -11.18 -9.66 -35.03
C GLN A 271 -10.92 -9.69 -33.51
N GLY A 272 -10.33 -8.62 -32.97
CA GLY A 272 -10.06 -8.48 -31.56
C GLY A 272 -8.75 -9.14 -31.04
N SER A 273 -7.94 -9.72 -31.92
CA SER A 273 -6.63 -10.26 -31.53
C SER A 273 -5.53 -9.22 -31.61
N PHE A 274 -4.58 -9.29 -30.68
CA PHE A 274 -3.40 -8.42 -30.70
C PHE A 274 -2.19 -9.06 -30.02
N VAL A 275 -1.03 -8.50 -30.31
CA VAL A 275 0.21 -8.71 -29.58
C VAL A 275 0.81 -7.35 -29.29
N GLY A 276 1.35 -7.14 -28.09
CA GLY A 276 1.92 -5.87 -27.71
C GLY A 276 3.08 -5.99 -26.75
N LEU A 277 3.85 -4.91 -26.63
CA LEU A 277 5.00 -4.76 -25.75
C LEU A 277 4.94 -3.40 -25.08
N SER A 278 5.44 -3.33 -23.85
CA SER A 278 5.65 -2.06 -23.15
C SER A 278 6.93 -2.09 -22.32
N VAL A 279 7.42 -0.90 -21.99
CA VAL A 279 8.46 -0.65 -21.00
C VAL A 279 7.99 0.48 -20.10
N SER A 280 8.20 0.32 -18.81
CA SER A 280 7.94 1.32 -17.78
C SER A 280 9.18 1.48 -16.93
N HIS A 281 9.49 2.72 -16.58
CA HIS A 281 10.56 3.08 -15.67
C HIS A 281 9.98 4.00 -14.59
N LEU A 282 10.31 3.71 -13.34
CA LEU A 282 9.90 4.45 -12.17
C LEU A 282 11.13 4.73 -11.33
N GLU A 283 11.30 5.97 -10.92
CA GLU A 283 12.24 6.43 -9.91
C GLU A 283 11.44 7.11 -8.80
N SER A 284 11.77 6.84 -7.54
CA SER A 284 11.09 7.46 -6.40
C SER A 284 12.04 7.56 -5.21
N GLU A 285 12.14 8.74 -4.63
CA GLU A 285 12.83 9.00 -3.39
C GLU A 285 11.84 9.53 -2.35
N TYR A 286 11.89 9.03 -1.11
CA TYR A 286 11.05 9.51 -0.01
C TYR A 286 11.72 9.29 1.33
N GLY A 287 11.40 10.13 2.31
CA GLY A 287 11.89 10.00 3.67
C GLY A 287 10.94 9.21 4.57
N ILE A 288 11.48 8.67 5.65
CA ILE A 288 10.77 8.01 6.76
C ILE A 288 10.62 8.99 7.90
N PRO A 289 9.42 9.13 8.52
CA PRO A 289 9.24 9.95 9.71
C PRO A 289 10.21 9.58 10.82
N PRO A 290 10.88 10.53 11.48
CA PRO A 290 11.83 10.26 12.56
C PRO A 290 11.14 9.70 13.80
N GLY A 291 11.92 9.05 14.68
CA GLY A 291 11.47 8.53 15.98
C GLY A 291 11.20 7.04 16.04
N THR A 292 11.37 6.32 14.92
CA THR A 292 11.37 4.83 14.94
C THR A 292 12.76 4.25 15.12
N HIS A 293 13.81 5.09 15.08
CA HIS A 293 15.22 4.69 15.11
C HIS A 293 15.89 5.43 16.27
N ASP A 294 16.22 4.71 17.30
CA ASP A 294 17.15 5.16 18.33
C ASP A 294 18.49 4.46 18.03
N HIS A 295 19.36 5.17 17.30
CA HIS A 295 20.70 4.69 17.03
C HIS A 295 21.63 5.14 18.14
N ASP A 296 21.77 4.34 19.20
CA ASP A 296 22.95 4.45 20.07
C ASP A 296 24.18 3.97 19.26
N HIS A 297 24.81 4.90 18.52
CA HIS A 297 26.13 4.68 17.95
C HIS A 297 27.11 4.53 19.10
N GLY A 298 27.27 3.31 19.59
CA GLY A 298 28.31 2.97 20.53
C GLY A 298 29.64 3.45 19.97
N HIS A 299 30.12 4.61 20.39
CA HIS A 299 31.48 5.07 20.17
C HIS A 299 32.39 4.03 20.78
N ASP A 300 32.85 3.08 19.97
CA ASP A 300 34.02 2.26 20.28
C ASP A 300 35.21 3.20 20.42
N GLU A 301 35.31 3.90 21.57
CA GLU A 301 36.55 4.50 22.00
C GLU A 301 37.55 3.35 22.23
N GLU A 302 38.35 3.04 21.21
CA GLU A 302 39.58 2.28 21.39
C GLU A 302 40.46 3.02 22.40
N HIS A 303 40.23 2.80 23.68
CA HIS A 303 41.16 3.16 24.73
C HIS A 303 42.44 2.34 24.54
N GLU A 304 43.39 2.88 23.77
CA GLU A 304 44.75 2.42 23.84
C GLU A 304 45.23 2.50 25.31
N GLU A 305 45.29 1.36 25.97
CA GLU A 305 45.94 1.20 27.30
C GLU A 305 47.41 1.61 27.14
N HIS A 306 47.74 2.86 27.41
CA HIS A 306 49.12 3.26 27.72
C HIS A 306 49.46 2.71 29.11
N GLY A 307 50.12 1.54 29.12
CA GLY A 307 50.76 0.99 30.31
C GLY A 307 51.82 1.94 30.86
N GLU A 308 51.52 2.55 31.99
CA GLU A 308 52.53 3.29 32.79
C GLU A 308 53.36 2.25 33.58
N GLU A 309 54.59 2.02 33.14
CA GLU A 309 55.65 1.45 33.95
C GLU A 309 56.12 2.49 34.96
N HIS A 310 55.77 2.37 36.26
CA HIS A 310 56.37 3.08 37.35
C HIS A 310 57.74 2.52 37.66
N ASP A 311 58.82 3.25 37.41
CA ASP A 311 60.09 3.09 38.04
C ASP A 311 60.29 4.17 39.11
N ASP A 312 60.49 3.69 40.36
CA ASP A 312 60.90 4.45 41.52
C ASP A 312 62.27 5.01 41.35
N HIS A 313 62.49 6.30 41.59
CA HIS A 313 63.74 6.82 42.15
C HIS A 313 63.56 8.14 42.92
N ASP A 314 64.13 8.06 44.15
CA ASP A 314 64.25 9.07 45.19
C ASP A 314 65.12 10.26 44.88
N GLU A 315 64.77 11.34 45.58
CA GLU A 315 65.60 12.33 46.31
C GLU A 315 66.40 13.45 45.63
N HIS A 316 66.24 14.59 46.31
CA HIS A 316 67.08 15.83 46.41
C HIS A 316 66.78 16.92 45.36
N GLY A 317 66.42 18.15 45.73
CA GLY A 317 66.84 19.04 46.80
C GLY A 317 67.21 20.39 46.21
N GLU A 318 66.57 21.46 46.71
CA GLU A 318 67.05 22.83 46.88
C GLU A 318 67.30 23.80 45.70
N GLU A 319 66.58 24.89 45.79
CA GLU A 319 66.93 26.32 45.76
C GLU A 319 66.99 27.13 44.44
N HIS A 320 66.15 28.23 44.48
CA HIS A 320 66.37 29.61 44.02
C HIS A 320 66.69 29.89 42.55
N ASP A 321 66.02 30.72 41.86
CA ASP A 321 65.92 32.19 41.93
C ASP A 321 65.06 32.75 40.80
N GLU A 322 64.53 33.90 41.08
CA GLU A 322 63.74 34.80 40.24
C GLU A 322 64.34 35.14 38.90
N HIS A 323 63.47 35.25 37.86
CA HIS A 323 63.54 36.40 36.95
C HIS A 323 62.25 36.51 36.11
N ASP A 324 61.60 37.67 36.21
CA ASP A 324 60.64 38.25 35.32
C ASP A 324 61.16 38.30 33.88
N GLU A 325 60.33 37.94 32.90
CA GLU A 325 60.17 38.68 31.65
C GLU A 325 58.86 38.27 30.96
N HIS A 326 58.05 39.30 30.68
CA HIS A 326 56.87 39.27 29.88
C HIS A 326 57.20 38.91 28.44
N ASP A 327 56.46 37.93 27.87
CA ASP A 327 56.18 37.90 26.45
C ASP A 327 54.72 37.53 26.20
N GLU A 328 54.03 38.47 25.54
CA GLU A 328 52.67 38.37 25.04
C GLU A 328 52.65 37.28 23.98
N HIS A 329 51.93 36.17 24.26
CA HIS A 329 51.45 35.29 23.20
C HIS A 329 49.93 35.39 23.11
N GLY A 330 49.50 35.86 21.93
CA GLY A 330 48.10 35.99 21.59
C GLY A 330 47.41 34.61 21.63
N ASP A 331 46.27 34.62 22.30
CA ASP A 331 45.28 33.54 22.22
C ASP A 331 44.69 33.52 20.81
N GLU A 332 45.24 32.63 19.97
CA GLU A 332 44.47 32.12 18.84
C GLU A 332 43.54 31.03 19.42
N HIS A 333 42.34 31.44 19.76
CA HIS A 333 41.25 30.52 19.90
C HIS A 333 40.98 29.97 18.48
N ASP A 334 41.42 28.78 18.19
CA ASP A 334 40.84 27.97 17.17
C ASP A 334 39.35 27.78 17.55
N GLU A 335 38.48 28.50 16.85
CA GLU A 335 37.06 28.21 16.82
C GLU A 335 36.97 26.82 16.22
N HIS A 336 36.86 25.80 17.07
CA HIS A 336 36.28 24.53 16.64
C HIS A 336 34.84 24.90 16.26
N GLU A 337 34.57 25.03 14.96
CA GLU A 337 33.24 24.85 14.44
C GLU A 337 32.85 23.45 14.91
N HIS A 338 32.01 23.32 15.93
CA HIS A 338 31.17 22.17 16.11
C HIS A 338 30.33 22.14 14.82
N GLY A 339 30.64 21.25 13.93
CA GLY A 339 29.72 20.89 12.87
C GLY A 339 28.41 20.57 13.57
N GLU A 340 27.33 21.19 13.17
CA GLU A 340 26.00 20.70 13.49
C GLU A 340 26.07 19.23 13.00
N GLU A 341 26.04 18.27 13.90
CA GLU A 341 25.83 16.88 13.58
C GLU A 341 24.43 16.86 12.98
N GLU A 342 24.33 16.71 11.67
CA GLU A 342 23.06 16.58 10.96
C GLU A 342 22.44 15.26 11.49
N GLU A 343 21.23 15.31 12.03
CA GLU A 343 20.49 14.12 12.42
C GLU A 343 20.50 13.11 11.25
N GLU A 344 20.87 11.87 11.50
CA GLU A 344 20.90 10.83 10.49
C GLU A 344 19.47 10.39 10.22
N VAL A 345 18.85 10.95 9.18
CA VAL A 345 17.49 10.62 8.75
C VAL A 345 17.51 9.51 7.72
N ILE A 346 16.53 8.61 7.80
CA ILE A 346 16.40 7.51 6.84
C ILE A 346 15.61 7.95 5.62
N ARG A 347 16.18 7.66 4.43
CA ARG A 347 15.54 7.89 3.14
C ARG A 347 15.61 6.64 2.29
N LEU A 348 14.59 6.43 1.47
CA LEU A 348 14.57 5.36 0.49
C LEU A 348 14.70 5.94 -0.92
N ASP A 349 15.69 5.44 -1.67
CA ASP A 349 15.89 5.76 -3.10
C ASP A 349 15.63 4.50 -3.93
N MET A 350 14.64 4.56 -4.81
CA MET A 350 14.01 3.41 -5.43
C MET A 350 13.92 3.54 -6.94
N GLU A 351 14.37 2.50 -7.67
CA GLU A 351 14.30 2.41 -9.13
C GLU A 351 13.62 1.10 -9.54
N GLN A 352 12.68 1.17 -10.49
CA GLN A 352 12.09 -0.03 -11.10
C GLN A 352 12.00 0.10 -12.62
N THR A 353 12.55 -0.88 -13.34
CA THR A 353 12.35 -1.03 -14.79
C THR A 353 11.57 -2.30 -15.09
N ARG A 354 10.43 -2.15 -15.76
CA ARG A 354 9.53 -3.26 -16.09
C ARG A 354 9.31 -3.37 -17.60
N TYR A 355 9.41 -4.60 -18.12
CA TYR A 355 9.14 -4.96 -19.51
C TYR A 355 7.97 -5.92 -19.57
N ASP A 356 6.91 -5.58 -20.31
CA ASP A 356 5.74 -6.42 -20.48
C ASP A 356 5.56 -6.84 -21.94
N ALA A 357 5.12 -8.08 -22.13
CA ALA A 357 4.63 -8.60 -23.42
C ALA A 357 3.26 -9.23 -23.21
N MET A 358 2.30 -8.91 -24.08
CA MET A 358 0.94 -9.43 -24.04
C MET A 358 0.53 -10.01 -25.38
N LEU A 359 -0.09 -11.19 -25.35
CA LEU A 359 -0.76 -11.82 -26.46
C LEU A 359 -2.23 -12.01 -26.14
N HIS A 360 -3.12 -11.58 -27.02
CA HIS A 360 -4.54 -11.88 -26.96
C HIS A 360 -5.01 -12.45 -28.30
N LEU A 361 -5.50 -13.67 -28.28
CA LEU A 361 -6.12 -14.34 -29.43
C LEU A 361 -7.62 -14.50 -29.18
N GLN A 362 -8.44 -13.77 -29.90
CA GLN A 362 -9.90 -13.83 -29.80
C GLN A 362 -10.46 -14.91 -30.71
N ASN A 363 -11.32 -15.78 -30.19
CA ASN A 363 -12.00 -16.86 -30.91
C ASN A 363 -11.08 -17.72 -31.77
N PRO A 364 -9.97 -18.28 -31.24
CA PRO A 364 -9.05 -19.09 -32.00
C PRO A 364 -9.71 -20.39 -32.49
N SER A 365 -10.78 -20.84 -31.85
CA SER A 365 -11.64 -21.96 -32.30
C SER A 365 -13.06 -21.81 -31.76
N ASP A 366 -14.01 -22.61 -32.26
CA ASP A 366 -15.42 -22.57 -31.85
C ASP A 366 -15.67 -22.88 -30.35
N SER A 367 -14.70 -23.47 -29.66
CA SER A 367 -14.81 -23.86 -28.24
C SER A 367 -13.86 -23.10 -27.34
N ILE A 368 -13.06 -22.21 -27.90
CA ILE A 368 -12.11 -21.35 -27.14
C ILE A 368 -12.43 -19.92 -27.49
N GLU A 369 -12.90 -19.19 -26.52
CA GLU A 369 -13.25 -17.78 -26.65
C GLU A 369 -12.00 -16.89 -26.75
N ALA A 370 -11.02 -17.11 -25.86
CA ALA A 370 -9.78 -16.39 -25.88
C ALA A 370 -8.59 -17.24 -25.41
N VAL A 371 -7.41 -16.92 -25.93
CA VAL A 371 -6.13 -17.30 -25.32
C VAL A 371 -5.39 -16.03 -25.00
N ARG A 372 -5.00 -15.87 -23.72
CA ARG A 372 -4.22 -14.73 -23.20
C ARG A 372 -2.87 -15.22 -22.75
N GLY A 373 -1.84 -14.47 -23.08
CA GLY A 373 -0.49 -14.73 -22.64
C GLY A 373 0.15 -13.45 -22.15
N PHE A 374 0.80 -13.51 -21.00
CA PHE A 374 1.54 -12.43 -20.37
C PHE A 374 2.96 -12.92 -20.10
N LEU A 375 3.93 -12.07 -20.32
CA LEU A 375 5.32 -12.28 -19.94
C LEU A 375 5.86 -10.96 -19.46
N THR A 376 6.37 -10.94 -18.24
CA THR A 376 6.92 -9.75 -17.61
C THR A 376 8.31 -10.05 -17.07
N TYR A 377 9.20 -9.09 -17.21
CA TYR A 377 10.47 -9.01 -16.49
C TYR A 377 10.50 -7.68 -15.76
N THR A 378 10.78 -7.75 -14.46
CA THR A 378 10.94 -6.58 -13.58
C THR A 378 12.33 -6.63 -12.97
N ASP A 379 13.01 -5.50 -13.03
CA ASP A 379 14.28 -5.21 -12.39
C ASP A 379 13.99 -4.09 -11.39
N TYR A 380 14.20 -4.37 -10.12
CA TYR A 380 13.87 -3.49 -9.00
C TYR A 380 15.11 -3.37 -8.10
N GLU A 381 15.41 -2.14 -7.74
CA GLU A 381 16.49 -1.79 -6.80
C GLU A 381 15.97 -0.70 -5.85
N HIS A 382 16.29 -0.78 -4.56
CA HIS A 382 16.22 0.36 -3.69
C HIS A 382 17.32 0.37 -2.65
N ALA A 383 17.72 1.57 -2.23
CA ALA A 383 18.67 1.81 -1.18
C ALA A 383 17.97 2.45 0.02
N GLU A 384 18.22 1.93 1.20
CA GLU A 384 17.97 2.61 2.45
C GLU A 384 19.22 3.41 2.80
N LEU A 385 19.03 4.71 2.96
CA LEU A 385 20.09 5.67 3.19
C LEU A 385 19.97 6.23 4.59
N GLU A 386 21.04 6.13 5.37
CA GLU A 386 21.21 6.82 6.64
C GLU A 386 22.07 8.05 6.42
N GLY A 387 21.43 9.23 6.43
CA GLY A 387 22.10 10.45 6.02
C GLY A 387 22.66 10.33 4.58
N VAL A 388 23.97 10.08 4.42
CA VAL A 388 24.64 9.92 3.12
C VAL A 388 25.21 8.52 2.88
N GLU A 389 25.11 7.62 3.85
CA GLU A 389 25.62 6.26 3.77
C GLU A 389 24.50 5.29 3.37
N VAL A 390 24.86 4.18 2.75
CA VAL A 390 23.91 3.14 2.35
C VAL A 390 23.92 2.06 3.42
N GLY A 391 22.87 1.98 4.24
CA GLY A 391 22.67 0.91 5.23
C GLY A 391 22.34 -0.41 4.55
N THR A 392 21.28 -0.43 3.75
CA THR A 392 20.87 -1.62 2.99
C THR A 392 20.59 -1.30 1.54
N MET A 393 20.98 -2.20 0.64
CA MET A 393 20.63 -2.21 -0.78
C MET A 393 19.81 -3.46 -1.08
N TYR A 394 18.59 -3.28 -1.55
CA TYR A 394 17.71 -4.36 -1.98
C TYR A 394 17.66 -4.45 -3.50
N ASN A 395 17.87 -5.65 -4.03
CA ASN A 395 17.76 -5.95 -5.45
C ASN A 395 16.76 -7.08 -5.65
N ARG A 396 15.88 -6.93 -6.64
CA ARG A 396 14.91 -7.98 -6.98
C ARG A 396 14.72 -8.09 -8.49
N GLU A 397 15.07 -9.25 -9.05
CA GLU A 397 14.80 -9.58 -10.44
C GLU A 397 13.66 -10.60 -10.54
N THR A 398 12.58 -10.26 -11.22
CA THR A 398 11.39 -11.12 -11.32
C THR A 398 11.04 -11.41 -12.77
N TRP A 399 10.92 -12.69 -13.12
CA TRP A 399 10.29 -13.18 -14.34
C TRP A 399 8.92 -13.77 -14.03
N GLU A 400 7.86 -13.27 -14.64
CA GLU A 400 6.53 -13.87 -14.53
C GLU A 400 5.94 -14.16 -15.91
N THR A 401 5.39 -15.36 -16.06
CA THR A 401 4.64 -15.79 -17.23
C THR A 401 3.28 -16.30 -16.81
N ARG A 402 2.22 -15.80 -17.46
CA ARG A 402 0.86 -16.24 -17.23
C ARG A 402 0.19 -16.59 -18.56
N LEU A 403 -0.40 -17.77 -18.64
CA LEU A 403 -1.14 -18.26 -19.82
C LEU A 403 -2.55 -18.65 -19.39
N GLU A 404 -3.54 -18.15 -20.10
CA GLU A 404 -4.97 -18.40 -19.85
C GLU A 404 -5.67 -18.86 -21.13
N MET A 405 -6.51 -19.85 -21.00
CA MET A 405 -7.41 -20.31 -22.04
C MET A 405 -8.84 -20.17 -21.54
N VAL A 406 -9.55 -19.18 -22.06
CA VAL A 406 -10.98 -18.98 -21.81
C VAL A 406 -11.76 -19.84 -22.78
N HIS A 407 -12.63 -20.70 -22.27
CA HIS A 407 -13.44 -21.60 -23.08
C HIS A 407 -14.92 -21.32 -22.92
N ASP A 408 -15.65 -21.52 -24.01
CA ASP A 408 -17.09 -21.43 -24.08
C ASP A 408 -17.69 -22.85 -24.18
N ALA A 409 -18.65 -23.12 -23.30
CA ALA A 409 -19.45 -24.37 -23.28
C ALA A 409 -18.63 -25.67 -23.28
N PHE A 410 -17.39 -25.68 -22.81
CA PHE A 410 -16.66 -26.90 -22.54
C PHE A 410 -17.32 -27.65 -21.38
N LEU A 411 -17.77 -28.89 -21.60
CA LEU A 411 -18.64 -29.63 -20.68
C LEU A 411 -20.00 -28.94 -20.37
N GLY A 412 -20.36 -27.89 -21.13
CA GLY A 412 -21.60 -27.12 -20.93
C GLY A 412 -21.46 -25.88 -20.01
N ASN A 413 -20.23 -25.55 -19.63
CA ASN A 413 -19.89 -24.41 -18.77
C ASN A 413 -18.91 -23.49 -19.49
N ASN A 414 -18.87 -22.23 -19.06
CA ASN A 414 -17.83 -21.28 -19.43
C ASN A 414 -16.77 -21.29 -18.34
N GLY A 415 -15.53 -21.07 -18.71
CA GLY A 415 -14.48 -21.06 -17.68
C GLY A 415 -13.12 -20.67 -18.22
N VAL A 416 -12.14 -20.71 -17.33
CA VAL A 416 -10.74 -20.47 -17.64
C VAL A 416 -9.86 -21.55 -17.04
N ILE A 417 -8.92 -22.03 -17.84
CA ILE A 417 -7.81 -22.88 -17.40
C ILE A 417 -6.54 -22.11 -17.61
N GLY A 418 -5.69 -22.05 -16.61
CA GLY A 418 -4.44 -21.30 -16.73
C GLY A 418 -3.27 -21.90 -15.99
N LEU A 419 -2.12 -21.34 -16.33
CA LEU A 419 -0.82 -21.63 -15.74
C LEU A 419 -0.13 -20.30 -15.46
N GLN A 420 0.52 -20.21 -14.32
CA GLN A 420 1.36 -19.10 -13.92
C GLN A 420 2.70 -19.65 -13.47
N TYR A 421 3.78 -19.03 -13.90
CA TYR A 421 5.14 -19.36 -13.44
C TYR A 421 5.86 -18.07 -13.11
N ARG A 422 6.45 -17.99 -11.91
CA ARG A 422 7.28 -16.90 -11.44
C ARG A 422 8.63 -17.45 -11.02
N ALA A 423 9.68 -16.76 -11.38
CA ALA A 423 11.03 -16.96 -10.88
C ALA A 423 11.52 -15.60 -10.37
N ASP A 424 12.03 -15.58 -9.18
CA ASP A 424 12.35 -14.40 -8.40
C ASP A 424 13.73 -14.57 -7.76
N GLU A 425 14.64 -13.63 -8.00
CA GLU A 425 15.93 -13.53 -7.35
C GLU A 425 15.89 -12.28 -6.46
N PHE A 426 16.02 -12.48 -5.14
CA PHE A 426 16.02 -11.43 -4.14
C PHE A 426 17.39 -11.39 -3.45
N GLU A 427 17.94 -10.18 -3.24
CA GLU A 427 19.19 -9.96 -2.53
C GLU A 427 19.09 -8.68 -1.70
N ALA A 428 19.34 -8.77 -0.40
CA ALA A 428 19.63 -7.66 0.48
C ALA A 428 21.14 -7.65 0.75
N ALA A 429 21.79 -6.49 0.64
CA ALA A 429 23.22 -6.33 0.82
C ALA A 429 23.55 -5.03 1.55
N GLY A 430 24.35 -5.10 2.59
CA GLY A 430 24.73 -3.96 3.45
C GLY A 430 25.05 -4.44 4.85
N GLU A 431 25.35 -3.52 5.75
CA GLU A 431 25.64 -3.85 7.15
C GLU A 431 24.36 -4.18 7.91
N GLU A 432 23.21 -3.69 7.42
CA GLU A 432 21.88 -3.89 7.99
C GLU A 432 21.03 -4.93 7.24
N ALA A 433 21.66 -5.70 6.35
CA ALA A 433 20.99 -6.75 5.60
C ALA A 433 20.69 -7.97 6.49
N TYR A 434 19.43 -8.15 6.90
CA TYR A 434 18.99 -9.21 7.78
C TYR A 434 18.34 -10.42 7.08
N VAL A 435 18.04 -10.32 5.77
CA VAL A 435 17.47 -11.40 4.96
C VAL A 435 18.50 -11.88 3.93
N PRO A 436 18.86 -13.18 3.89
CA PRO A 436 19.85 -13.69 2.94
C PRO A 436 19.33 -13.64 1.51
N LYS A 437 20.25 -13.59 0.55
CA LYS A 437 19.93 -13.76 -0.87
C LYS A 437 19.15 -15.05 -1.05
N THR A 438 18.00 -14.96 -1.76
CA THR A 438 17.08 -16.10 -1.93
C THR A 438 16.60 -16.19 -3.38
N ASP A 439 16.82 -17.35 -3.99
CA ASP A 439 16.20 -17.71 -5.26
C ASP A 439 14.85 -18.38 -5.01
N SER A 440 13.79 -17.89 -5.64
CA SER A 440 12.44 -18.40 -5.46
C SER A 440 11.80 -18.80 -6.77
N SER A 441 11.03 -19.89 -6.76
CA SER A 441 10.19 -20.24 -7.90
C SER A 441 8.78 -20.63 -7.48
N GLU A 442 7.79 -20.30 -8.32
CA GLU A 442 6.39 -20.63 -8.09
C GLU A 442 5.73 -21.06 -9.39
N LEU A 443 5.11 -22.25 -9.39
CA LEU A 443 4.32 -22.78 -10.49
C LEU A 443 2.87 -23.01 -10.05
N GLY A 444 1.95 -22.16 -10.54
CA GLY A 444 0.51 -22.26 -10.29
C GLY A 444 -0.25 -22.85 -11.47
N LEU A 445 -1.12 -23.83 -11.21
CA LEU A 445 -2.10 -24.35 -12.16
C LEU A 445 -3.50 -24.07 -11.62
N PHE A 446 -4.35 -23.44 -12.41
CA PHE A 446 -5.69 -23.04 -11.96
C PHE A 446 -6.78 -23.33 -12.98
N LEU A 447 -7.99 -23.50 -12.44
CA LEU A 447 -9.23 -23.70 -13.16
C LEU A 447 -10.33 -22.90 -12.46
N LEU A 448 -11.12 -22.15 -13.20
CA LEU A 448 -12.34 -21.51 -12.72
C LEU A 448 -13.45 -21.77 -13.71
N GLU A 449 -14.58 -22.32 -13.24
CA GLU A 449 -15.76 -22.66 -14.04
C GLU A 449 -16.96 -21.86 -13.57
N ASP A 450 -17.72 -21.35 -14.52
CA ASP A 450 -18.96 -20.59 -14.29
C ASP A 450 -20.14 -21.32 -14.93
N PHE A 451 -21.24 -21.46 -14.19
CA PHE A 451 -22.41 -22.21 -14.62
C PHE A 451 -23.70 -21.46 -14.29
N HIS A 452 -24.51 -21.18 -15.31
CA HIS A 452 -25.81 -20.53 -15.19
C HIS A 452 -26.95 -21.50 -15.23
N SER A 453 -27.89 -21.44 -14.28
CA SER A 453 -29.07 -22.31 -14.24
C SER A 453 -30.30 -21.54 -13.71
N GLY A 454 -31.13 -21.03 -14.62
CA GLY A 454 -32.28 -20.21 -14.29
C GLY A 454 -31.86 -18.92 -13.58
N ASP A 455 -32.35 -18.70 -12.36
CA ASP A 455 -32.05 -17.52 -11.53
C ASP A 455 -30.76 -17.70 -10.69
N TRP A 456 -29.96 -18.72 -10.97
CA TRP A 456 -28.74 -19.04 -10.25
C TRP A 456 -27.50 -18.98 -11.14
N ILE A 457 -26.44 -18.36 -10.61
CA ILE A 457 -25.09 -18.41 -11.13
C ILE A 457 -24.22 -19.15 -10.11
N TYR A 458 -23.49 -20.14 -10.55
CA TYR A 458 -22.55 -20.90 -9.72
C TYR A 458 -21.14 -20.74 -10.25
N GLU A 459 -20.18 -20.63 -9.36
CA GLU A 459 -18.76 -20.60 -9.70
C GLU A 459 -18.02 -21.65 -8.87
N ALA A 460 -17.03 -22.30 -9.47
CA ALA A 460 -16.16 -23.23 -8.77
C ALA A 460 -14.73 -23.08 -9.27
N GLY A 461 -13.78 -22.98 -8.34
CA GLY A 461 -12.36 -22.81 -8.62
C GLY A 461 -11.50 -23.85 -7.95
N LEU A 462 -10.37 -24.16 -8.60
CA LEU A 462 -9.31 -25.03 -8.08
C LEU A 462 -7.96 -24.46 -8.50
N ARG A 463 -7.00 -24.42 -7.57
CA ARG A 463 -5.61 -24.07 -7.85
C ARG A 463 -4.65 -24.97 -7.07
N VAL A 464 -3.49 -25.21 -7.66
CA VAL A 464 -2.36 -25.89 -7.04
C VAL A 464 -1.14 -25.06 -7.32
N ASP A 465 -0.40 -24.71 -6.29
CA ASP A 465 0.88 -24.01 -6.35
C ASP A 465 2.00 -24.91 -5.86
N LEU A 466 3.09 -24.93 -6.60
CA LEU A 466 4.37 -25.52 -6.21
C LEU A 466 5.32 -24.38 -6.00
N VAL A 467 5.82 -24.22 -4.78
CA VAL A 467 6.65 -23.09 -4.35
C VAL A 467 7.96 -23.64 -3.83
N GLU A 468 9.06 -23.04 -4.25
CA GLU A 468 10.43 -23.34 -3.84
C GLU A 468 11.09 -22.05 -3.36
N ARG A 469 11.83 -22.12 -2.24
CA ARG A 469 12.61 -21.03 -1.65
C ARG A 469 14.00 -21.57 -1.34
N ASP A 470 15.04 -21.07 -2.00
CA ASP A 470 16.43 -21.54 -1.89
C ASP A 470 17.33 -20.39 -1.38
N PRO A 471 17.56 -20.28 -0.06
CA PRO A 471 18.37 -19.21 0.52
C PRO A 471 19.87 -19.53 0.38
N ASP A 472 20.69 -18.53 0.08
CA ASP A 472 22.15 -18.62 0.20
C ASP A 472 22.57 -18.36 1.66
N ALA A 473 22.22 -19.26 2.54
CA ALA A 473 22.40 -19.16 3.98
C ALA A 473 23.13 -20.37 4.54
N ALA A 474 23.86 -20.18 5.65
CA ALA A 474 24.60 -21.26 6.29
C ALA A 474 23.73 -22.17 7.17
N ASN A 475 22.68 -21.62 7.77
CA ASN A 475 21.82 -22.27 8.75
C ASN A 475 20.43 -22.62 8.22
N ALA A 476 20.11 -22.27 7.00
CA ALA A 476 18.86 -22.65 6.33
C ALA A 476 19.15 -23.51 5.07
N SER A 477 18.13 -24.16 4.57
CA SER A 477 18.18 -24.98 3.34
C SER A 477 16.97 -24.63 2.47
N GLU A 478 16.99 -25.13 1.22
CA GLU A 478 15.85 -25.08 0.32
C GLU A 478 14.57 -25.63 0.97
N GLU A 479 13.48 -24.86 0.91
CA GLU A 479 12.16 -25.21 1.40
C GLU A 479 11.16 -25.33 0.26
N ASP A 480 10.39 -26.44 0.25
CA ASP A 480 9.42 -26.80 -0.77
C ASP A 480 8.00 -26.85 -0.20
N PHE A 481 7.06 -26.11 -0.82
CA PHE A 481 5.65 -26.10 -0.43
C PHE A 481 4.74 -26.54 -1.56
N THR A 482 3.62 -27.21 -1.23
CA THR A 482 2.60 -27.59 -2.21
C THR A 482 1.21 -27.16 -1.74
N SER A 483 0.80 -25.98 -2.13
CA SER A 483 -0.44 -25.37 -1.68
C SER A 483 -1.65 -25.72 -2.56
N TYR A 484 -2.80 -25.97 -1.93
CA TYR A 484 -4.05 -26.27 -2.60
C TYR A 484 -5.12 -25.25 -2.22
N SER A 485 -5.72 -24.63 -3.22
CA SER A 485 -6.84 -23.71 -3.03
C SER A 485 -8.07 -24.22 -3.78
N ILE A 486 -9.22 -24.15 -3.14
CA ILE A 486 -10.52 -24.52 -3.70
C ILE A 486 -11.56 -23.49 -3.30
N SER A 487 -12.42 -23.12 -4.23
CA SER A 487 -13.49 -22.18 -3.99
C SER A 487 -14.80 -22.58 -4.64
N GLY A 488 -15.90 -22.12 -4.11
CA GLY A 488 -17.21 -22.27 -4.74
C GLY A 488 -18.15 -21.18 -4.27
N SER A 489 -18.95 -20.63 -5.20
CA SER A 489 -19.96 -19.63 -4.88
C SER A 489 -21.28 -19.91 -5.59
N ALA A 490 -22.34 -19.32 -5.08
CA ALA A 490 -23.66 -19.31 -5.70
C ALA A 490 -24.30 -17.94 -5.53
N LEU A 491 -24.73 -17.33 -6.62
CA LEU A 491 -25.50 -16.11 -6.67
C LEU A 491 -26.93 -16.44 -7.08
N TRP A 492 -27.91 -16.01 -6.29
CA TRP A 492 -29.32 -16.20 -6.52
C TRP A 492 -30.02 -14.87 -6.80
N GLN A 493 -30.45 -14.69 -8.05
CA GLN A 493 -31.27 -13.55 -8.48
C GLN A 493 -32.75 -13.84 -8.19
N PHE A 494 -33.20 -13.59 -6.97
CA PHE A 494 -34.57 -13.94 -6.56
C PHE A 494 -35.63 -12.89 -6.95
N SER A 495 -35.20 -11.76 -7.50
CA SER A 495 -36.07 -10.80 -8.18
C SER A 495 -35.27 -9.93 -9.13
N ASP A 496 -35.94 -9.11 -9.96
CA ASP A 496 -35.31 -8.18 -10.90
C ASP A 496 -34.42 -7.12 -10.20
N THR A 497 -34.54 -6.95 -8.87
CA THR A 497 -33.85 -5.92 -8.10
C THR A 497 -33.06 -6.46 -6.92
N TRP A 498 -33.14 -7.73 -6.60
CA TRP A 498 -32.47 -8.31 -5.45
C TRP A 498 -31.76 -9.60 -5.82
N GLN A 499 -30.56 -9.72 -5.33
CA GLN A 499 -29.78 -10.96 -5.39
C GLN A 499 -29.07 -11.24 -4.07
N ALA A 500 -28.78 -12.51 -3.83
CA ALA A 500 -28.04 -12.96 -2.65
C ALA A 500 -26.92 -13.91 -3.08
N GLY A 501 -25.72 -13.65 -2.62
CA GLY A 501 -24.53 -14.44 -2.86
C GLY A 501 -24.12 -15.21 -1.61
N VAL A 502 -23.59 -16.41 -1.80
CA VAL A 502 -22.88 -17.17 -0.78
C VAL A 502 -21.59 -17.70 -1.38
N SER A 503 -20.50 -17.68 -0.61
CA SER A 503 -19.21 -18.18 -1.00
C SER A 503 -18.58 -18.99 0.11
N LEU A 504 -17.83 -20.02 -0.29
CA LEU A 504 -16.95 -20.81 0.56
C LEU A 504 -15.63 -21.00 -0.17
N SER A 505 -14.53 -20.73 0.48
CA SER A 505 -13.19 -21.00 -0.06
C SER A 505 -12.25 -21.55 0.99
N ARG A 506 -11.31 -22.36 0.56
CA ARG A 506 -10.09 -22.71 1.25
C ARG A 506 -8.93 -22.24 0.39
N SER A 507 -8.07 -21.43 0.95
CA SER A 507 -6.83 -20.97 0.31
C SER A 507 -5.64 -21.33 1.18
N ALA A 508 -4.49 -21.55 0.56
CA ALA A 508 -3.24 -21.80 1.28
C ALA A 508 -2.13 -20.94 0.68
N ARG A 509 -1.23 -20.48 1.54
CA ARG A 509 -0.08 -19.66 1.22
C ARG A 509 1.19 -20.29 1.78
N ALA A 510 2.24 -20.41 0.97
CA ALA A 510 3.57 -20.68 1.48
C ALA A 510 4.08 -19.46 2.26
N PRO A 511 4.93 -19.66 3.28
CA PRO A 511 5.60 -18.56 3.96
C PRO A 511 6.41 -17.69 2.99
N ALA A 512 6.56 -16.44 3.31
CA ALA A 512 7.39 -15.48 2.57
C ALA A 512 8.88 -15.66 2.94
N THR A 513 9.77 -15.06 2.16
CA THR A 513 11.22 -15.21 2.35
C THR A 513 11.66 -14.66 3.70
N GLU A 514 11.16 -13.49 4.08
CA GLU A 514 11.43 -12.85 5.36
C GLU A 514 10.88 -13.65 6.55
N GLU A 515 9.68 -14.23 6.42
CA GLU A 515 9.08 -15.07 7.47
C GLU A 515 9.92 -16.32 7.77
N LEU A 516 10.61 -16.84 6.74
CA LEU A 516 11.47 -18.02 6.87
C LEU A 516 12.90 -17.69 7.29
N PHE A 517 13.49 -16.60 6.77
CA PHE A 517 14.93 -16.48 6.72
C PHE A 517 15.50 -15.20 7.34
N SER A 518 14.70 -14.30 7.90
CA SER A 518 15.21 -13.13 8.61
C SER A 518 16.19 -13.56 9.72
N ASN A 519 17.38 -12.97 9.77
CA ASN A 519 18.43 -13.24 10.75
C ASN A 519 18.81 -14.73 10.93
N VAL A 520 18.52 -15.60 9.93
CA VAL A 520 18.66 -17.06 10.06
C VAL A 520 20.11 -17.53 10.24
N ASP A 521 21.09 -16.74 9.79
CA ASP A 521 22.52 -17.08 9.89
C ASP A 521 23.15 -16.65 11.22
N ALA A 522 22.51 -15.81 12.01
CA ALA A 522 22.98 -15.44 13.35
C ALA A 522 22.89 -16.61 14.32
N MET A 523 23.98 -16.83 15.09
CA MET A 523 24.11 -17.95 16.02
C MET A 523 23.81 -17.56 17.47
N ASP A 524 23.98 -16.31 17.79
CA ASP A 524 23.73 -15.71 19.11
C ASP A 524 22.92 -14.43 18.90
N PRO A 525 22.07 -14.01 19.84
CA PRO A 525 21.30 -12.77 19.70
C PRO A 525 22.15 -11.51 19.47
N GLU A 526 23.40 -11.48 19.97
CA GLU A 526 24.36 -10.37 19.74
C GLU A 526 24.82 -10.27 18.26
N GLU A 527 24.48 -11.24 17.40
CA GLU A 527 24.77 -11.25 15.96
C GLU A 527 23.54 -10.87 15.12
N TYR A 528 22.38 -10.62 15.76
CA TYR A 528 21.20 -10.21 15.03
C TYR A 528 21.39 -8.81 14.45
N VAL A 529 20.88 -8.63 13.26
CA VAL A 529 20.85 -7.34 12.54
C VAL A 529 19.48 -6.71 12.77
N THR A 530 19.49 -5.45 13.22
CA THR A 530 18.27 -4.65 13.37
C THR A 530 17.77 -4.22 12.01
N HIS A 531 16.48 -4.25 11.80
CA HIS A 531 15.86 -3.68 10.62
C HIS A 531 15.75 -2.15 10.82
N ALA A 532 16.60 -1.40 10.13
CA ALA A 532 16.74 0.04 10.31
C ALA A 532 15.39 0.78 10.29
N ALA A 533 14.58 0.54 9.25
CA ALA A 533 13.33 1.24 9.09
C ALA A 533 12.29 0.99 10.19
N THR A 534 12.32 -0.16 10.87
CA THR A 534 11.35 -0.51 11.91
C THR A 534 11.88 -0.40 13.34
N GLY A 535 13.20 -0.31 13.49
CA GLY A 535 13.87 -0.26 14.80
C GLY A 535 13.70 -1.55 15.63
N ILE A 536 13.41 -2.70 15.00
CA ILE A 536 13.24 -3.99 15.66
C ILE A 536 14.13 -5.07 15.04
N ILE A 537 14.41 -6.12 15.80
CA ILE A 537 15.06 -7.33 15.31
C ILE A 537 13.99 -8.34 14.93
N GLU A 538 13.95 -8.74 13.66
CA GLU A 538 13.04 -9.77 13.16
C GLU A 538 13.80 -11.08 12.95
N VAL A 539 13.28 -12.19 13.49
CA VAL A 539 13.89 -13.52 13.37
C VAL A 539 12.93 -14.48 12.69
N GLY A 540 13.31 -15.00 11.54
CA GLY A 540 12.55 -15.97 10.76
C GLY A 540 12.64 -17.38 11.30
N ASP A 541 11.67 -18.23 10.93
CA ASP A 541 11.67 -19.65 11.28
C ASP A 541 11.54 -20.52 10.01
N PRO A 542 12.60 -21.23 9.59
CA PRO A 542 12.56 -22.15 8.45
C PRO A 542 11.60 -23.33 8.60
N ASP A 543 11.15 -23.64 9.81
CA ASP A 543 10.24 -24.76 10.09
C ASP A 543 8.75 -24.35 9.98
N LEU A 544 8.41 -23.13 9.52
CA LEU A 544 7.02 -22.68 9.33
C LEU A 544 6.28 -23.54 8.31
N ASP A 545 5.03 -23.90 8.66
CA ASP A 545 4.10 -24.59 7.75
C ASP A 545 3.34 -23.61 6.84
N GLU A 546 2.61 -24.12 5.84
CA GLU A 546 1.73 -23.33 4.99
C GLU A 546 0.58 -22.70 5.80
N GLU A 547 0.39 -21.39 5.67
CA GLU A 547 -0.78 -20.71 6.21
C GLU A 547 -2.04 -21.10 5.42
N VAL A 548 -3.10 -21.51 6.10
CA VAL A 548 -4.34 -21.96 5.51
C VAL A 548 -5.52 -21.16 6.00
N SER A 549 -6.30 -20.54 5.09
CA SER A 549 -7.57 -19.90 5.42
C SER A 549 -8.78 -20.68 4.92
N VAL A 550 -9.87 -20.63 5.68
CA VAL A 550 -11.20 -21.05 5.26
C VAL A 550 -12.15 -19.88 5.42
N ASN A 551 -12.68 -19.40 4.29
CA ASN A 551 -13.58 -18.23 4.25
C ASN A 551 -15.01 -18.67 3.98
N ALA A 552 -15.96 -18.04 4.66
CA ALA A 552 -17.40 -18.12 4.41
C ALA A 552 -17.98 -16.72 4.31
N ASP A 553 -18.62 -16.43 3.18
CA ASP A 553 -19.22 -15.12 2.91
C ASP A 553 -20.69 -15.22 2.59
N LEU A 554 -21.43 -14.17 2.95
CA LEU A 554 -22.83 -13.95 2.58
C LEU A 554 -22.98 -12.51 2.13
N ALA A 555 -23.49 -12.30 0.91
CA ALA A 555 -23.78 -10.98 0.37
C ALA A 555 -25.26 -10.82 0.03
N LEU A 556 -25.78 -9.63 0.23
CA LEU A 556 -27.11 -9.20 -0.21
C LEU A 556 -26.96 -7.95 -1.04
N GLN A 557 -27.39 -7.99 -2.30
CA GLN A 557 -27.26 -6.89 -3.25
C GLN A 557 -28.65 -6.43 -3.70
N TRP A 558 -28.83 -5.13 -3.79
CA TRP A 558 -30.05 -4.50 -4.26
C TRP A 558 -29.74 -3.46 -5.33
N HIS A 559 -30.39 -3.55 -6.47
CA HIS A 559 -30.26 -2.63 -7.59
C HIS A 559 -31.62 -2.19 -8.10
N ALA A 560 -31.86 -0.89 -8.20
CA ALA A 560 -33.13 -0.35 -8.69
C ALA A 560 -32.92 0.97 -9.46
N GLY A 561 -32.84 0.91 -10.77
CA GLY A 561 -32.47 2.05 -11.60
C GLY A 561 -31.03 2.46 -11.31
N GLU A 562 -30.83 3.73 -10.98
CA GLU A 562 -29.50 4.29 -10.64
C GLU A 562 -29.11 4.11 -9.15
N SER A 563 -29.97 3.44 -8.36
CA SER A 563 -29.70 3.20 -6.94
C SER A 563 -29.29 1.77 -6.70
N TRP A 564 -28.30 1.60 -5.82
CA TRP A 564 -27.82 0.28 -5.41
C TRP A 564 -27.42 0.25 -3.94
N ALA A 565 -27.39 -0.93 -3.35
CA ALA A 565 -26.87 -1.17 -2.01
C ALA A 565 -26.37 -2.61 -1.90
N GLU A 566 -25.23 -2.77 -1.27
CA GLU A 566 -24.57 -4.04 -1.01
C GLU A 566 -24.27 -4.17 0.47
N LEU A 567 -24.57 -5.35 1.03
CA LEU A 567 -24.29 -5.71 2.42
C LEU A 567 -23.60 -7.07 2.39
N ALA A 568 -22.40 -7.15 2.94
CA ALA A 568 -21.65 -8.39 3.04
C ALA A 568 -21.31 -8.73 4.50
N PHE A 569 -21.31 -10.01 4.80
CA PHE A 569 -20.82 -10.60 6.04
C PHE A 569 -19.76 -11.60 5.69
N PHE A 570 -18.66 -11.62 6.42
CA PHE A 570 -17.61 -12.59 6.24
C PHE A 570 -17.17 -13.19 7.58
N TYR A 571 -16.72 -14.43 7.51
CA TYR A 571 -16.00 -15.12 8.56
C TYR A 571 -14.85 -15.88 7.92
N ASN A 572 -13.65 -15.65 8.41
CA ASN A 572 -12.42 -16.25 7.92
C ASN A 572 -11.65 -16.86 9.10
N THR A 573 -11.38 -18.14 9.04
CA THR A 573 -10.55 -18.83 10.02
C THR A 573 -9.23 -19.24 9.38
N PHE A 574 -8.15 -18.96 10.07
CA PHE A 574 -6.80 -19.35 9.66
C PHE A 574 -6.30 -20.45 10.57
N SER A 575 -5.63 -21.43 9.98
CA SER A 575 -4.71 -22.32 10.66
C SER A 575 -3.30 -21.89 10.29
N ASP A 576 -2.44 -21.90 11.30
CA ASP A 576 -1.03 -21.56 11.13
C ASP A 576 -0.84 -20.13 10.56
N TYR A 577 -1.58 -19.13 11.08
CA TYR A 577 -1.44 -17.72 10.72
C TYR A 577 -0.09 -17.20 11.17
N ILE A 578 0.72 -16.72 10.24
CA ILE A 578 2.10 -16.26 10.51
C ILE A 578 2.07 -14.81 10.98
N PHE A 579 2.71 -14.51 12.09
CA PHE A 579 2.80 -13.17 12.65
C PHE A 579 4.10 -12.96 13.42
N LEU A 580 4.46 -11.70 13.66
CA LEU A 580 5.59 -11.33 14.51
C LEU A 580 5.15 -11.28 15.97
N LEU A 581 5.76 -12.10 16.80
CA LEU A 581 5.54 -12.15 18.24
C LEU A 581 6.71 -11.50 18.96
N ASN A 582 6.44 -10.50 19.81
CA ASN A 582 7.44 -9.93 20.69
C ASN A 582 7.92 -10.97 21.72
N SER A 583 9.23 -11.23 21.77
CA SER A 583 9.82 -12.24 22.64
C SER A 583 9.98 -11.77 24.10
N THR A 584 9.82 -10.48 24.37
CA THR A 584 10.20 -9.81 25.61
C THR A 584 11.71 -9.90 25.92
N GLU A 585 12.52 -10.24 24.94
CA GLU A 585 13.99 -10.25 24.98
C GLU A 585 14.50 -9.09 24.12
N GLU A 586 15.65 -8.53 24.49
CA GLU A 586 16.26 -7.37 23.86
C GLU A 586 17.75 -7.58 23.70
N VAL A 587 18.32 -6.99 22.67
CA VAL A 587 19.76 -6.89 22.45
C VAL A 587 20.09 -5.41 22.20
N ASP A 588 20.97 -4.85 23.02
CA ASP A 588 21.39 -3.44 22.94
C ASP A 588 20.17 -2.49 22.89
N GLU A 589 19.18 -2.74 23.79
CA GLU A 589 17.91 -2.02 23.92
C GLU A 589 16.93 -2.21 22.75
N THR A 590 17.28 -3.02 21.73
CA THR A 590 16.41 -3.33 20.59
C THR A 590 15.58 -4.60 20.83
N ALA A 591 14.26 -4.50 20.67
CA ALA A 591 13.32 -5.60 20.90
C ALA A 591 13.41 -6.69 19.82
N ILE A 592 13.40 -7.96 20.24
CA ILE A 592 13.45 -9.12 19.36
C ILE A 592 12.04 -9.67 19.13
N TYR A 593 11.68 -9.82 17.86
CA TYR A 593 10.45 -10.42 17.40
C TYR A 593 10.73 -11.70 16.62
N PHE A 594 9.99 -12.77 16.92
CA PHE A 594 10.05 -14.02 16.16
C PHE A 594 8.84 -14.17 15.25
N TYR A 595 9.05 -14.70 14.06
CA TYR A 595 7.96 -15.18 13.23
C TYR A 595 7.41 -16.48 13.81
N GLU A 596 6.17 -16.47 14.22
CA GLU A 596 5.45 -17.57 14.86
C GLU A 596 4.15 -17.89 14.12
N GLN A 597 3.56 -19.05 14.42
CA GLN A 597 2.28 -19.47 13.83
C GLN A 597 1.24 -19.75 14.93
N GLU A 598 0.03 -19.22 14.76
CA GLU A 598 -1.11 -19.49 15.61
C GLU A 598 -2.40 -19.50 14.80
N ASP A 599 -3.43 -20.24 15.26
CA ASP A 599 -4.76 -20.17 14.64
C ASP A 599 -5.40 -18.80 14.94
N ALA A 600 -6.08 -18.21 13.95
CA ALA A 600 -6.71 -16.91 14.06
C ALA A 600 -8.09 -16.87 13.38
N ASP A 601 -9.03 -16.15 13.97
CA ASP A 601 -10.38 -15.96 13.46
C ASP A 601 -10.63 -14.48 13.13
N PHE A 602 -11.16 -14.20 11.94
CA PHE A 602 -11.57 -12.85 11.51
C PHE A 602 -13.04 -12.87 11.12
N TYR A 603 -13.76 -11.83 11.48
CA TYR A 603 -15.14 -11.66 11.05
C TYR A 603 -15.49 -10.18 10.88
N GLY A 604 -16.47 -9.92 10.00
CA GLY A 604 -16.85 -8.53 9.76
C GLY A 604 -18.10 -8.35 8.93
N VAL A 605 -18.44 -7.08 8.78
CA VAL A 605 -19.60 -6.60 8.02
C VAL A 605 -19.16 -5.43 7.17
N GLU A 606 -19.56 -5.42 5.90
CA GLU A 606 -19.30 -4.36 4.93
C GLU A 606 -20.63 -3.87 4.36
N LEU A 607 -20.82 -2.55 4.27
CA LEU A 607 -21.95 -1.90 3.65
C LEU A 607 -21.47 -0.84 2.68
N GLU A 608 -21.94 -0.87 1.45
CA GLU A 608 -21.74 0.19 0.47
C GLU A 608 -23.04 0.43 -0.29
N SER A 609 -23.39 1.70 -0.58
CA SER A 609 -24.61 2.03 -1.28
C SER A 609 -24.60 3.42 -1.89
N GLU A 610 -25.34 3.58 -2.98
CA GLU A 610 -25.67 4.88 -3.57
C GLU A 610 -27.18 4.93 -3.88
N PHE A 611 -27.86 5.94 -3.37
CA PHE A 611 -29.28 6.18 -3.59
C PHE A 611 -29.48 7.43 -4.42
N HIS A 612 -29.96 7.27 -5.65
CA HIS A 612 -30.46 8.40 -6.43
C HIS A 612 -31.70 8.99 -5.78
N LEU A 613 -31.61 10.21 -5.24
CA LEU A 613 -32.70 10.82 -4.48
C LEU A 613 -33.70 11.54 -5.40
N THR A 614 -33.20 12.35 -6.30
CA THR A 614 -34.05 13.17 -7.20
C THR A 614 -33.19 13.97 -8.19
N GLU A 615 -33.82 14.39 -9.29
CA GLU A 615 -33.29 15.40 -10.19
C GLU A 615 -33.59 16.80 -9.66
N VAL A 616 -32.58 17.64 -9.47
CA VAL A 616 -32.74 19.02 -9.03
C VAL A 616 -31.81 19.96 -9.80
N GLY A 617 -32.38 21.04 -10.34
CA GLY A 617 -31.57 22.06 -11.04
C GLY A 617 -30.92 21.60 -12.34
N GLY A 618 -31.32 20.45 -12.90
CA GLY A 618 -30.74 19.85 -14.12
C GLY A 618 -29.59 18.90 -13.81
N GLY A 619 -29.48 18.39 -12.60
CA GLY A 619 -28.51 17.37 -12.21
C GLY A 619 -29.08 16.40 -11.19
N ALA A 620 -28.46 15.23 -11.10
CA ALA A 620 -28.80 14.14 -10.21
C ALA A 620 -28.26 14.39 -8.79
N LEU A 621 -29.11 14.26 -7.78
CA LEU A 621 -28.73 14.29 -6.37
C LEU A 621 -28.71 12.86 -5.86
N ALA A 622 -27.56 12.41 -5.36
CA ALA A 622 -27.41 11.07 -4.79
C ALA A 622 -26.90 11.12 -3.35
N LEU A 623 -27.27 10.09 -2.58
CA LEU A 623 -26.81 9.84 -1.20
C LEU A 623 -26.03 8.53 -1.19
N GLY A 624 -24.73 8.59 -0.85
CA GLY A 624 -23.90 7.44 -0.57
C GLY A 624 -23.89 7.12 0.93
N LEU A 625 -23.93 5.83 1.28
CA LEU A 625 -23.66 5.35 2.63
C LEU A 625 -22.65 4.22 2.57
N ARG A 626 -21.70 4.22 3.49
CA ARG A 626 -20.70 3.17 3.64
C ARG A 626 -20.48 2.85 5.11
N GLY A 627 -19.99 1.66 5.40
CA GLY A 627 -19.57 1.30 6.74
C GLY A 627 -18.94 -0.08 6.75
N ASP A 628 -18.00 -0.27 7.65
CA ASP A 628 -17.36 -1.55 7.89
C ASP A 628 -17.01 -1.72 9.38
N MET A 629 -16.94 -2.98 9.77
CA MET A 629 -16.48 -3.42 11.07
C MET A 629 -15.70 -4.72 10.85
N ILE A 630 -14.51 -4.78 11.37
CA ILE A 630 -13.63 -5.94 11.27
C ILE A 630 -13.12 -6.26 12.68
N SER A 631 -13.07 -7.52 13.03
CA SER A 631 -12.47 -8.03 14.26
C SER A 631 -11.62 -9.25 13.93
N GLY A 632 -10.52 -9.42 14.61
CA GLY A 632 -9.61 -10.55 14.47
C GLY A 632 -9.04 -10.93 15.83
N GLU A 633 -9.04 -12.22 16.17
CA GLU A 633 -8.56 -12.75 17.42
C GLU A 633 -7.66 -13.98 17.16
N PHE A 634 -6.55 -14.08 17.86
CA PHE A 634 -5.74 -15.29 17.95
C PHE A 634 -6.33 -16.25 19.01
N ASP A 635 -6.06 -17.54 18.88
CA ASP A 635 -6.53 -18.53 19.87
C ASP A 635 -5.95 -18.28 21.27
N SER A 636 -4.73 -17.77 21.40
CA SER A 636 -4.01 -17.58 22.66
C SER A 636 -3.41 -16.19 22.84
N SER A 637 -2.98 -15.52 21.76
CA SER A 637 -2.21 -14.29 21.80
C SER A 637 -3.06 -13.01 21.71
N GLY A 638 -4.37 -13.08 22.00
CA GLY A 638 -5.24 -11.91 22.07
C GLY A 638 -5.73 -11.38 20.72
N ASP A 639 -5.91 -10.08 20.62
CA ASP A 639 -6.42 -9.44 19.40
C ASP A 639 -5.33 -9.34 18.32
N VAL A 640 -5.72 -9.46 17.04
CA VAL A 640 -4.80 -9.29 15.91
C VAL A 640 -4.43 -7.80 15.78
N PRO A 641 -3.12 -7.48 15.68
CA PRO A 641 -2.67 -6.10 15.63
C PRO A 641 -3.09 -5.36 14.36
N ARG A 642 -3.12 -4.05 14.41
CA ARG A 642 -3.32 -3.12 13.27
C ARG A 642 -4.62 -3.32 12.50
N LEU A 643 -5.70 -3.68 13.19
CA LEU A 643 -7.04 -3.72 12.60
C LEU A 643 -7.72 -2.34 12.62
N PRO A 644 -8.50 -2.00 11.55
CA PRO A 644 -9.27 -0.77 11.54
C PRO A 644 -10.45 -0.86 12.52
N PRO A 645 -10.85 0.26 13.18
CA PRO A 645 -12.04 0.30 14.02
C PRO A 645 -13.34 0.24 13.21
N LEU A 646 -14.50 0.30 13.87
CA LEU A 646 -15.78 0.53 13.19
C LEU A 646 -15.75 1.88 12.46
N ARG A 647 -16.01 1.89 11.14
CA ARG A 647 -16.08 3.10 10.33
C ARG A 647 -17.46 3.26 9.71
N LEU A 648 -18.01 4.46 9.77
CA LEU A 648 -19.29 4.82 9.17
C LEU A 648 -19.14 6.09 8.32
N GLY A 649 -19.57 6.02 7.07
CA GLY A 649 -19.47 7.14 6.14
C GLY A 649 -20.79 7.49 5.47
N ALA A 650 -20.96 8.76 5.15
CA ALA A 650 -22.04 9.24 4.32
C ALA A 650 -21.54 10.31 3.35
N SER A 651 -22.09 10.32 2.13
CA SER A 651 -21.79 11.34 1.12
C SER A 651 -23.06 11.84 0.47
N LEU A 652 -23.08 13.12 0.11
CA LEU A 652 -24.14 13.72 -0.69
C LEU A 652 -23.48 14.34 -1.93
N SER A 653 -23.85 13.87 -3.10
CA SER A 653 -23.34 14.33 -4.38
C SER A 653 -24.43 14.94 -5.24
N TRP A 654 -24.10 15.98 -6.00
CA TRP A 654 -24.90 16.52 -7.06
C TRP A 654 -24.10 16.54 -8.36
N THR A 655 -24.58 15.85 -9.38
CA THR A 655 -23.89 15.69 -10.67
C THR A 655 -24.76 16.25 -11.80
N GLY A 656 -24.31 17.33 -12.42
CA GLY A 656 -24.93 17.93 -13.61
C GLY A 656 -24.06 17.77 -14.85
N ASP A 657 -24.53 18.28 -16.00
CA ASP A 657 -23.85 18.11 -17.30
C ASP A 657 -22.41 18.65 -17.32
N ALA A 658 -22.14 19.72 -16.60
CA ALA A 658 -20.84 20.40 -16.63
C ALA A 658 -20.24 20.67 -15.24
N PHE A 659 -21.05 20.63 -14.21
CA PHE A 659 -20.63 20.91 -12.84
C PHE A 659 -21.07 19.79 -11.92
N SER A 660 -20.17 19.32 -11.08
CA SER A 660 -20.46 18.36 -10.02
C SER A 660 -19.92 18.87 -8.69
N THR A 661 -20.53 18.46 -7.61
CA THR A 661 -20.07 18.76 -6.25
C THR A 661 -20.50 17.68 -5.29
N TRP A 662 -19.72 17.49 -4.24
CA TRP A 662 -19.99 16.49 -3.22
C TRP A 662 -19.50 16.97 -1.85
N VAL A 663 -20.07 16.41 -0.80
CA VAL A 663 -19.61 16.49 0.58
C VAL A 663 -19.68 15.10 1.19
N SER A 664 -18.70 14.73 1.96
CA SER A 664 -18.67 13.46 2.68
C SER A 664 -18.25 13.65 4.13
N VAL A 665 -18.67 12.70 4.95
CA VAL A 665 -18.22 12.52 6.32
C VAL A 665 -17.84 11.06 6.51
N LEU A 666 -16.76 10.83 7.21
CA LEU A 666 -16.31 9.53 7.73
C LEU A 666 -16.12 9.67 9.24
N ASP A 667 -16.79 8.83 9.99
CA ASP A 667 -16.65 8.70 11.44
C ASP A 667 -16.03 7.34 11.74
N ALA A 668 -14.88 7.33 12.38
CA ALA A 668 -14.17 6.15 12.85
C ALA A 668 -14.25 6.13 14.38
N ALA A 669 -14.64 5.01 14.95
CA ALA A 669 -14.69 4.82 16.39
C ALA A 669 -13.26 4.69 16.96
N ASP A 670 -13.15 4.77 18.29
CA ASP A 670 -11.93 4.41 18.98
C ASP A 670 -11.56 2.94 18.68
N GLN A 671 -10.25 2.63 18.57
CA GLN A 671 -9.77 1.25 18.52
C GLN A 671 -9.36 0.82 19.92
N ASP A 672 -10.32 0.15 20.62
CA ASP A 672 -10.18 -0.29 22.01
C ASP A 672 -9.61 -1.73 22.14
N ASN A 673 -9.30 -2.39 21.01
CA ASN A 673 -8.79 -3.77 20.96
C ASN A 673 -7.51 -3.81 20.12
N PRO A 674 -6.43 -3.17 20.59
CA PRO A 674 -5.13 -3.26 19.94
C PRO A 674 -4.55 -4.67 20.09
N GLY A 675 -3.57 -5.02 19.28
CA GLY A 675 -2.75 -6.22 19.51
C GLY A 675 -1.92 -6.11 20.79
N ASP A 676 -1.33 -7.21 21.22
CA ASP A 676 -0.41 -7.20 22.34
C ASP A 676 0.74 -6.21 22.05
N PHE A 677 1.15 -5.44 23.06
CA PHE A 677 2.17 -4.38 22.99
C PHE A 677 1.84 -3.19 22.07
N GLU A 678 0.59 -3.05 21.67
CA GLU A 678 0.09 -1.88 20.93
C GLU A 678 -0.78 -0.99 21.82
N THR A 679 -0.80 0.30 21.56
CA THR A 679 -1.66 1.27 22.25
C THR A 679 -3.04 1.38 21.61
N GLU A 680 -4.07 1.75 22.39
CA GLU A 680 -5.37 2.17 21.87
C GLU A 680 -5.19 3.39 20.96
N THR A 681 -6.10 3.56 19.99
CA THR A 681 -6.07 4.68 19.06
C THR A 681 -7.41 5.43 19.11
N ASP A 682 -7.36 6.75 19.30
CA ASP A 682 -8.55 7.59 19.35
C ASP A 682 -9.32 7.60 18.02
N GLY A 683 -10.65 7.65 18.11
CA GLY A 683 -11.52 7.80 16.95
C GLY A 683 -11.47 9.22 16.37
N TYR A 684 -11.94 9.37 15.12
CA TYR A 684 -11.93 10.66 14.44
C TYR A 684 -13.17 10.87 13.56
N THR A 685 -13.45 12.12 13.20
CA THR A 685 -14.51 12.49 12.27
C THR A 685 -13.99 13.38 11.14
N ARG A 686 -13.72 12.82 9.99
CA ARG A 686 -13.22 13.52 8.82
C ARG A 686 -14.35 14.03 7.92
N TRP A 687 -14.32 15.31 7.59
CA TRP A 687 -15.21 15.94 6.62
C TRP A 687 -14.42 16.35 5.38
N ASP A 688 -14.92 15.96 4.21
CA ASP A 688 -14.34 16.35 2.93
C ASP A 688 -15.43 16.93 2.03
N MET A 689 -15.06 17.86 1.14
CA MET A 689 -15.93 18.34 0.08
C MET A 689 -15.15 18.60 -1.22
N GLY A 690 -15.87 18.56 -2.33
CA GLY A 690 -15.24 18.89 -3.61
C GLY A 690 -16.22 19.39 -4.64
N ALA A 691 -15.66 19.99 -5.69
CA ALA A 691 -16.41 20.43 -6.85
C ALA A 691 -15.53 20.34 -8.10
N ASP A 692 -16.15 20.00 -9.21
CA ASP A 692 -15.50 19.98 -10.50
C ASP A 692 -16.35 20.68 -11.58
N TYR A 693 -15.67 21.25 -12.55
CA TYR A 693 -16.31 21.87 -13.71
C TYR A 693 -15.64 21.45 -15.02
N ARG A 694 -16.46 20.95 -15.96
CA ARG A 694 -16.03 20.45 -17.25
C ARG A 694 -16.50 21.36 -18.39
N TRP A 695 -15.57 21.90 -19.16
CA TRP A 695 -15.84 22.58 -20.42
C TRP A 695 -15.63 21.63 -21.59
N THR A 696 -16.68 21.15 -22.21
CA THR A 696 -16.60 20.29 -23.38
C THR A 696 -16.47 21.13 -24.65
N PHE A 697 -15.43 20.94 -25.42
CA PHE A 697 -15.18 21.63 -26.69
C PHE A 697 -15.63 20.80 -27.91
N SER A 698 -15.48 19.47 -27.81
CA SER A 698 -15.92 18.47 -28.78
C SER A 698 -16.13 17.14 -28.07
N ASP A 699 -16.57 16.10 -28.77
CA ASP A 699 -16.78 14.78 -28.21
C ASP A 699 -15.48 14.18 -27.58
N ASN A 700 -14.31 14.57 -28.14
CA ASN A 700 -13.00 14.06 -27.68
C ASN A 700 -12.14 15.15 -26.99
N SER A 701 -12.67 16.33 -26.70
CA SER A 701 -11.89 17.42 -26.11
C SER A 701 -12.65 18.10 -25.01
N ASP A 702 -12.11 18.12 -23.82
CA ASP A 702 -12.65 18.82 -22.66
C ASP A 702 -11.57 19.34 -21.75
N LEU A 703 -11.90 20.36 -20.97
CA LEU A 703 -11.11 20.89 -19.88
C LEU A 703 -11.88 20.66 -18.58
N LEU A 704 -11.29 19.88 -17.68
CA LEU A 704 -11.78 19.66 -16.33
C LEU A 704 -10.94 20.51 -15.35
N VAL A 705 -11.61 21.19 -14.43
CA VAL A 705 -10.98 21.85 -13.29
C VAL A 705 -11.67 21.33 -12.05
N PHE A 706 -10.93 20.91 -11.04
CA PHE A 706 -11.46 20.40 -9.79
C PHE A 706 -10.79 21.04 -8.58
N LEU A 707 -11.52 21.02 -7.46
CA LEU A 707 -11.06 21.45 -6.15
C LEU A 707 -11.60 20.45 -5.12
N LYS A 708 -10.73 20.02 -4.21
CA LYS A 708 -11.09 19.23 -3.04
C LYS A 708 -10.64 19.98 -1.79
N TRP A 709 -11.42 19.91 -0.74
CA TRP A 709 -11.10 20.41 0.59
C TRP A 709 -11.22 19.21 1.52
N LYS A 710 -10.09 18.77 2.04
CA LYS A 710 -9.96 17.53 2.81
C LYS A 710 -9.79 17.87 4.30
N ASN A 711 -10.25 17.00 5.18
CA ASN A 711 -10.19 17.15 6.64
C ASN A 711 -10.59 18.56 7.13
N ILE A 712 -11.77 19.05 6.72
CA ILE A 712 -12.27 20.41 6.98
C ILE A 712 -12.35 20.73 8.49
N GLY A 713 -12.45 19.69 9.32
CA GLY A 713 -12.48 19.80 10.77
C GLY A 713 -11.12 20.01 11.38
N ASP A 714 -10.06 19.85 10.62
CA ASP A 714 -8.68 19.81 11.09
C ASP A 714 -8.53 18.82 12.27
N ASP A 715 -9.16 17.67 12.13
CA ASP A 715 -9.17 16.61 13.13
C ASP A 715 -7.82 15.87 13.08
N GLU A 716 -7.21 15.60 14.21
CA GLU A 716 -6.02 14.76 14.28
C GLU A 716 -6.42 13.31 14.00
N ILE A 717 -5.81 12.70 12.99
CA ILE A 717 -6.17 11.37 12.52
C ILE A 717 -4.95 10.46 12.63
N ARG A 718 -4.99 9.54 13.60
CA ARG A 718 -4.00 8.48 13.75
C ARG A 718 -4.64 7.16 13.36
N LEU A 719 -4.10 6.51 12.32
CA LEU A 719 -4.67 5.26 11.82
C LEU A 719 -4.18 4.08 12.66
N SER A 720 -5.08 3.34 13.29
CA SER A 720 -4.73 2.10 14.01
C SER A 720 -4.05 1.05 13.13
N THR A 721 -4.23 1.13 11.81
CA THR A 721 -3.57 0.27 10.81
C THR A 721 -2.16 0.71 10.45
N SER A 722 -1.72 1.90 10.89
CA SER A 722 -0.37 2.40 10.68
C SER A 722 0.62 1.77 11.67
N PHE A 723 1.82 1.47 11.19
CA PHE A 723 2.95 1.12 12.07
C PHE A 723 3.43 2.36 12.84
N LEU A 724 3.30 3.53 12.24
CA LEU A 724 3.72 4.82 12.81
C LEU A 724 2.54 5.58 13.47
N ARG A 725 1.51 4.89 14.00
CA ARG A 725 0.34 5.57 14.58
C ARG A 725 0.69 6.55 15.70
N ASN A 726 1.74 6.26 16.49
CA ASN A 726 2.19 7.12 17.57
C ASN A 726 3.17 8.22 17.10
N TYR A 727 3.72 8.11 15.88
CA TYR A 727 4.74 9.01 15.33
C TYR A 727 4.24 9.92 14.21
N ALA A 728 3.28 9.45 13.41
CA ALA A 728 2.88 10.12 12.17
C ALA A 728 1.36 10.11 11.98
N PRO A 729 0.65 11.19 12.35
CA PRO A 729 -0.76 11.37 11.99
C PRO A 729 -0.93 11.65 10.50
N GLU A 730 -2.16 11.51 9.99
CA GLU A 730 -2.56 11.91 8.64
C GLU A 730 -2.57 13.44 8.49
N ALA A 731 -2.61 13.92 7.22
CA ALA A 731 -2.69 15.33 6.91
C ALA A 731 -3.83 16.07 7.63
N GLY A 732 -3.56 17.31 8.07
CA GLY A 732 -4.55 18.24 8.59
C GLY A 732 -5.54 18.74 7.53
N GLU A 733 -6.18 19.90 7.81
CA GLU A 733 -7.03 20.59 6.84
C GLU A 733 -6.24 20.95 5.58
N SER A 734 -6.64 20.46 4.39
CA SER A 734 -5.91 20.73 3.16
C SER A 734 -6.80 20.97 1.94
N VAL A 735 -6.24 21.61 0.91
CA VAL A 735 -6.89 21.91 -0.35
C VAL A 735 -6.10 21.36 -1.52
N GLU A 736 -6.69 20.42 -2.26
CA GLU A 736 -6.16 19.92 -3.52
C GLU A 736 -6.90 20.58 -4.70
N ALA A 737 -6.16 21.08 -5.69
CA ALA A 737 -6.70 21.65 -6.90
C ALA A 737 -6.03 21.05 -8.15
N GLY A 738 -6.80 20.83 -9.21
CA GLY A 738 -6.22 20.31 -10.44
C GLY A 738 -6.91 20.79 -11.70
N ILE A 739 -6.19 20.68 -12.81
CA ILE A 739 -6.64 21.03 -14.16
C ILE A 739 -6.23 19.93 -15.13
N ARG A 740 -7.17 19.43 -15.92
CA ARG A 740 -6.94 18.38 -16.91
C ARG A 740 -7.49 18.82 -18.27
N LEU A 741 -6.68 18.73 -19.30
CA LEU A 741 -7.07 18.91 -20.69
C LEU A 741 -7.03 17.56 -21.41
N ARG A 742 -8.16 17.13 -21.98
CA ARG A 742 -8.25 15.99 -22.89
C ARG A 742 -8.41 16.50 -24.34
N PHE A 743 -7.75 15.85 -25.29
CA PHE A 743 -7.73 16.27 -26.70
C PHE A 743 -7.65 15.09 -27.67
#